data_fa52436fda21f76014d0f597a37f0a62
#
_entry.id   fa52436fda21f76014d0f597a37f0a62
#
_cell.length_a   1.000
_cell.length_b   1.000
_cell.length_c   1.000
_cell.angle_alpha   90.00
_cell.angle_beta   90.00
_cell.angle_gamma   90.00
#
_symmetry.space_group_name_H-M   'P 1'
#
loop_
_entity.id
_entity.type
_entity.pdbx_description
1 polymer ?
#
loop_
_entity_poly.entity_id
_entity_poly.type
_entity_poly.pdbx_seq_one_letter_code
_entity_poly.pdbx_strand_id
1 'polypeptide(L)'
;MKKILILVLFAIAITSFFYFDLGSQLTLANLKEQQAAFDAQYQAAPFLVIGIFFLVYVAATAASLPGALILTLAAGALFGVIAGTIIVSFASTIGATIAFLSSRYLFRDTIKARFGDRLKAIDEGVEKDGPFYLLTLRLVPIFPFFLINLLMGLTAIKARTFYIVSQIGMLLGTLVYVNAGTQLANIDEVSDIGSPGLLLSFAALGITPWIGKWIVGLIKRRKVYARWTRPKKYDRNMVVIGAGAAGLVSSYIAATVKAKVTLVEASKMGGDCLNYGCVPSKALIKSAKVAEQMRHGDVYGLNKVEPEYSFKAVMQRIHGIIADIAPHDSVERYTDLGVDVVKGYATIVDPWTVEIKREDGETQRLTTRSIVIATGGRPFLPDLPGIDEVGYVTSDTLWEEFAKLDDIPKRMIVLGGGPIGCELSQAFARLGAEVVQVERSDRLLAREDDEVAELALGAQQSSGVEVLTGHDAIRCELVDGEKRLILSADSKEKSIAFDALVVAVGRSARLSGFGLEQLGIETDRTVVTDDYLATLYPNIFAAGDVAGPYQFTHVASHQAWFAAVNALFGQFRKFKADYRVIPWTTFIDPEIARVGLNEQDAKAQGIAYEVTTYQMHELDRAIADSATQGFVKVLTPPGKDKILGVTIVGDHAGELLAEYVLAMKYKLGLNKILGTIHTYPTMAEANKYAAGEWKRAHAPEGLLRWVERYHSWMRR
;
A
#
# COMPACT_ATOMS: atom_id res chain seq x y z
N MET A 1 -13.49 -43.60 -24.84
CA MET A 1 -14.93 -43.87 -24.76
C MET A 1 -15.66 -43.07 -23.68
N LYS A 2 -15.27 -43.12 -22.38
CA LYS A 2 -16.00 -42.35 -21.32
C LYS A 2 -16.06 -40.82 -21.54
N LYS A 3 -14.98 -40.20 -22.03
CA LYS A 3 -14.94 -38.75 -22.34
C LYS A 3 -15.91 -38.37 -23.48
N ILE A 4 -15.98 -39.19 -24.52
CA ILE A 4 -16.88 -38.97 -25.69
C ILE A 4 -18.34 -39.11 -25.29
N LEU A 5 -18.66 -40.12 -24.47
CA LEU A 5 -20.05 -40.32 -23.98
C LEU A 5 -20.56 -39.12 -23.16
N ILE A 6 -19.72 -38.60 -22.29
CA ILE A 6 -20.06 -37.39 -21.47
C ILE A 6 -20.20 -36.15 -22.35
N LEU A 7 -19.34 -35.96 -23.34
CA LEU A 7 -19.45 -34.87 -24.32
C LEU A 7 -20.70 -34.96 -25.16
N VAL A 8 -21.07 -36.15 -25.58
CA VAL A 8 -22.33 -36.41 -26.33
C VAL A 8 -23.55 -36.13 -25.47
N LEU A 9 -23.58 -36.57 -24.21
CA LEU A 9 -24.65 -36.24 -23.26
C LEU A 9 -24.77 -34.74 -22.99
N PHE A 10 -23.65 -34.06 -22.86
CA PHE A 10 -23.61 -32.59 -22.71
C PHE A 10 -24.14 -31.89 -23.98
N ALA A 11 -23.69 -32.31 -25.14
CA ALA A 11 -24.15 -31.77 -26.42
C ALA A 11 -25.64 -31.98 -26.61
N ILE A 12 -26.18 -33.19 -26.28
CA ILE A 12 -27.60 -33.48 -26.32
C ILE A 12 -28.37 -32.59 -25.36
N ALA A 13 -27.91 -32.41 -24.11
CA ALA A 13 -28.59 -31.57 -23.14
C ALA A 13 -28.63 -30.09 -23.58
N ILE A 14 -27.51 -29.55 -24.09
CA ILE A 14 -27.44 -28.19 -24.62
C ILE A 14 -28.33 -28.05 -25.87
N THR A 15 -28.23 -28.95 -26.79
CA THR A 15 -29.04 -28.93 -28.05
C THR A 15 -30.51 -29.03 -27.72
N SER A 16 -30.90 -29.90 -26.79
CA SER A 16 -32.31 -30.02 -26.35
C SER A 16 -32.81 -28.74 -25.67
N PHE A 17 -31.96 -28.07 -24.84
CA PHE A 17 -32.31 -26.79 -24.21
C PHE A 17 -32.64 -25.72 -25.23
N PHE A 18 -31.84 -25.58 -26.29
CA PHE A 18 -32.05 -24.62 -27.36
C PHE A 18 -33.11 -25.05 -28.36
N TYR A 19 -33.20 -26.35 -28.69
CA TYR A 19 -34.17 -26.88 -29.65
C TYR A 19 -35.62 -26.78 -29.15
N PHE A 20 -35.84 -27.03 -27.86
CA PHE A 20 -37.14 -26.87 -27.21
C PHE A 20 -37.43 -25.48 -26.69
N ASP A 21 -36.51 -24.51 -26.97
CA ASP A 21 -36.59 -23.12 -26.51
C ASP A 21 -36.99 -23.02 -25.01
N LEU A 22 -36.39 -23.87 -24.21
CA LEU A 22 -36.68 -23.96 -22.76
C LEU A 22 -36.34 -22.63 -22.05
N GLY A 23 -35.46 -21.81 -22.62
CA GLY A 23 -35.12 -20.47 -22.10
C GLY A 23 -36.31 -19.51 -22.14
N SER A 24 -37.08 -19.51 -23.20
CA SER A 24 -38.28 -18.65 -23.34
C SER A 24 -39.47 -19.19 -22.53
N GLN A 25 -39.55 -20.49 -22.35
CA GLN A 25 -40.58 -21.14 -21.54
C GLN A 25 -40.37 -20.99 -20.03
N LEU A 26 -39.11 -20.85 -19.59
CA LEU A 26 -38.74 -20.67 -18.19
C LEU A 26 -38.76 -19.17 -17.75
N THR A 27 -39.62 -18.36 -18.34
CA THR A 27 -39.85 -16.99 -17.88
C THR A 27 -40.86 -16.96 -16.72
N LEU A 28 -40.71 -15.98 -15.82
CA LEU A 28 -41.62 -15.80 -14.69
C LEU A 28 -43.07 -15.58 -15.15
N ALA A 29 -43.29 -14.96 -16.31
CA ALA A 29 -44.58 -14.73 -16.92
C ALA A 29 -45.26 -16.06 -17.35
N ASN A 30 -44.55 -16.94 -18.06
CA ASN A 30 -45.08 -18.25 -18.48
C ASN A 30 -45.31 -19.19 -17.31
N LEU A 31 -44.47 -19.11 -16.26
CA LEU A 31 -44.68 -19.87 -15.03
C LEU A 31 -45.97 -19.46 -14.30
N LYS A 32 -46.30 -18.16 -14.29
CA LYS A 32 -47.57 -17.66 -13.74
C LYS A 32 -48.79 -18.11 -14.56
N GLU A 33 -48.69 -18.03 -15.87
CA GLU A 33 -49.79 -18.40 -16.77
C GLU A 33 -50.14 -19.91 -16.67
N GLN A 34 -49.15 -20.75 -16.37
CA GLN A 34 -49.28 -22.18 -16.23
C GLN A 34 -49.41 -22.67 -14.77
N GLN A 35 -49.45 -21.77 -13.79
CA GLN A 35 -49.42 -22.11 -12.37
C GLN A 35 -50.57 -23.04 -11.97
N ALA A 36 -51.79 -22.79 -12.42
CA ALA A 36 -52.93 -23.62 -12.10
C ALA A 36 -52.83 -25.08 -12.69
N ALA A 37 -52.25 -25.20 -13.89
CA ALA A 37 -52.01 -26.52 -14.50
C ALA A 37 -50.87 -27.26 -13.78
N PHE A 38 -49.85 -26.53 -13.32
CA PHE A 38 -48.76 -27.09 -12.56
C PHE A 38 -49.19 -27.57 -11.17
N ASP A 39 -50.01 -26.77 -10.45
CA ASP A 39 -50.57 -27.13 -9.15
C ASP A 39 -51.43 -28.39 -9.24
N ALA A 40 -52.25 -28.54 -10.30
CA ALA A 40 -53.02 -29.74 -10.55
C ALA A 40 -52.14 -30.98 -10.78
N GLN A 41 -51.06 -30.87 -11.56
CA GLN A 41 -50.08 -31.93 -11.77
C GLN A 41 -49.29 -32.26 -10.52
N TYR A 42 -48.89 -31.23 -9.74
CA TYR A 42 -48.17 -31.43 -8.49
C TYR A 42 -49.01 -32.14 -7.44
N GLN A 43 -50.31 -31.82 -7.35
CA GLN A 43 -51.24 -32.52 -6.49
C GLN A 43 -51.48 -33.98 -6.92
N ALA A 44 -51.52 -34.26 -8.25
CA ALA A 44 -51.73 -35.58 -8.78
C ALA A 44 -50.49 -36.50 -8.64
N ALA A 45 -49.26 -35.96 -8.81
CA ALA A 45 -48.02 -36.74 -8.80
C ALA A 45 -46.85 -35.98 -8.24
N PRO A 46 -46.80 -35.62 -6.94
CA PRO A 46 -45.81 -34.72 -6.37
C PRO A 46 -44.37 -35.19 -6.55
N PHE A 47 -44.10 -36.47 -6.34
CA PHE A 47 -42.74 -37.02 -6.49
C PHE A 47 -42.23 -36.98 -7.94
N LEU A 48 -43.12 -37.14 -8.91
CA LEU A 48 -42.76 -37.09 -10.33
C LEU A 48 -42.38 -35.64 -10.73
N VAL A 49 -43.20 -34.67 -10.33
CA VAL A 49 -42.97 -33.24 -10.63
C VAL A 49 -41.67 -32.75 -9.96
N ILE A 50 -41.46 -33.08 -8.68
CA ILE A 50 -40.20 -32.76 -7.96
C ILE A 50 -39.03 -33.43 -8.66
N GLY A 51 -39.16 -34.72 -9.06
CA GLY A 51 -38.06 -35.45 -9.72
C GLY A 51 -37.68 -34.85 -11.07
N ILE A 52 -38.66 -34.47 -11.90
CA ILE A 52 -38.40 -33.81 -13.18
C ILE A 52 -37.74 -32.46 -12.97
N PHE A 53 -38.27 -31.62 -12.08
CA PHE A 53 -37.69 -30.31 -11.76
C PHE A 53 -36.25 -30.44 -11.26
N PHE A 54 -36.02 -31.40 -10.36
CA PHE A 54 -34.68 -31.68 -9.81
C PHE A 54 -33.69 -32.05 -10.91
N LEU A 55 -34.07 -32.96 -11.83
CA LEU A 55 -33.21 -33.37 -12.94
C LEU A 55 -32.94 -32.26 -13.92
N VAL A 56 -33.94 -31.43 -14.26
CA VAL A 56 -33.78 -30.24 -15.11
C VAL A 56 -32.81 -29.25 -14.46
N TYR A 57 -32.97 -29.00 -13.16
CA TYR A 57 -32.08 -28.10 -12.42
C TYR A 57 -30.64 -28.61 -12.40
N VAL A 58 -30.44 -29.90 -12.09
CA VAL A 58 -29.11 -30.56 -12.12
C VAL A 58 -28.50 -30.46 -13.50
N ALA A 59 -29.24 -30.74 -14.56
CA ALA A 59 -28.76 -30.70 -15.94
C ALA A 59 -28.33 -29.27 -16.34
N ALA A 60 -29.18 -28.26 -16.07
CA ALA A 60 -28.89 -26.86 -16.36
C ALA A 60 -27.62 -26.36 -15.63
N THR A 61 -27.50 -26.72 -14.35
CA THR A 61 -26.34 -26.34 -13.53
C THR A 61 -25.07 -27.08 -13.94
N ALA A 62 -25.18 -28.37 -14.24
CA ALA A 62 -24.07 -29.20 -14.74
C ALA A 62 -23.55 -28.68 -16.09
N ALA A 63 -24.44 -28.24 -16.96
CA ALA A 63 -24.12 -27.64 -18.25
C ALA A 63 -23.58 -26.19 -18.11
N SER A 64 -23.54 -25.64 -16.89
CA SER A 64 -23.12 -24.26 -16.62
C SER A 64 -23.93 -23.20 -17.36
N LEU A 65 -25.22 -23.47 -17.62
CA LEU A 65 -26.12 -22.53 -18.28
C LEU A 65 -26.54 -21.39 -17.38
N PRO A 66 -26.70 -20.15 -17.90
CA PRO A 66 -27.10 -18.98 -17.14
C PRO A 66 -28.60 -18.95 -16.82
N GLY A 67 -29.16 -19.99 -16.19
CA GLY A 67 -30.56 -20.12 -15.86
C GLY A 67 -30.85 -20.54 -14.41
N ALA A 68 -29.80 -20.86 -13.66
CA ALA A 68 -29.94 -21.36 -12.30
C ALA A 68 -30.71 -20.41 -11.36
N LEU A 69 -30.55 -19.08 -11.55
CA LEU A 69 -31.27 -18.08 -10.78
C LEU A 69 -32.79 -18.15 -11.03
N ILE A 70 -33.19 -18.23 -12.30
CA ILE A 70 -34.60 -18.32 -12.70
C ILE A 70 -35.23 -19.61 -12.15
N LEU A 71 -34.52 -20.75 -12.28
CA LEU A 71 -34.96 -22.01 -11.71
C LEU A 71 -35.08 -21.96 -10.18
N THR A 72 -34.21 -21.21 -9.50
CA THR A 72 -34.30 -21.05 -8.04
C THR A 72 -35.54 -20.25 -7.64
N LEU A 73 -35.85 -19.16 -8.34
CA LEU A 73 -37.06 -18.36 -8.15
C LEU A 73 -38.31 -19.22 -8.47
N ALA A 74 -38.28 -19.98 -9.58
CA ALA A 74 -39.33 -20.87 -9.98
C ALA A 74 -39.62 -21.95 -8.93
N ALA A 75 -38.58 -22.53 -8.32
CA ALA A 75 -38.77 -23.50 -7.23
C ALA A 75 -39.48 -22.89 -6.01
N GLY A 76 -39.20 -21.61 -5.70
CA GLY A 76 -39.92 -20.88 -4.68
C GLY A 76 -41.40 -20.68 -5.02
N ALA A 77 -41.67 -20.31 -6.26
CA ALA A 77 -43.03 -20.12 -6.76
C ALA A 77 -43.86 -21.45 -6.78
N LEU A 78 -43.24 -22.55 -7.14
CA LEU A 78 -43.91 -23.84 -7.35
C LEU A 78 -44.00 -24.69 -6.07
N PHE A 79 -42.97 -24.72 -5.26
CA PHE A 79 -42.87 -25.64 -4.11
C PHE A 79 -42.86 -24.92 -2.75
N GLY A 80 -42.91 -23.60 -2.75
CA GLY A 80 -42.83 -22.80 -1.54
C GLY A 80 -41.42 -22.79 -0.92
N VAL A 81 -41.28 -22.09 0.20
CA VAL A 81 -39.95 -21.79 0.78
C VAL A 81 -39.21 -23.05 1.25
N ILE A 82 -39.88 -23.93 2.01
CA ILE A 82 -39.21 -25.09 2.64
C ILE A 82 -38.84 -26.15 1.62
N ALA A 83 -39.82 -26.65 0.89
CA ALA A 83 -39.60 -27.71 -0.11
C ALA A 83 -38.71 -27.21 -1.26
N GLY A 84 -38.97 -26.01 -1.78
CA GLY A 84 -38.14 -25.39 -2.81
C GLY A 84 -36.66 -25.21 -2.36
N THR A 85 -36.42 -24.80 -1.12
CA THR A 85 -35.03 -24.68 -0.60
C THR A 85 -34.35 -26.05 -0.55
N ILE A 86 -35.00 -27.09 -0.08
CA ILE A 86 -34.43 -28.44 -0.01
C ILE A 86 -34.10 -28.93 -1.42
N ILE A 87 -35.07 -28.87 -2.34
CA ILE A 87 -34.92 -29.32 -3.73
C ILE A 87 -33.73 -28.59 -4.41
N VAL A 88 -33.77 -27.29 -4.38
CA VAL A 88 -32.73 -26.46 -5.04
C VAL A 88 -31.35 -26.61 -4.39
N SER A 89 -31.29 -26.71 -3.06
CA SER A 89 -30.02 -26.86 -2.35
C SER A 89 -29.27 -28.13 -2.80
N PHE A 90 -29.98 -29.27 -2.90
CA PHE A 90 -29.37 -30.51 -3.37
C PHE A 90 -29.12 -30.49 -4.88
N ALA A 91 -30.10 -30.04 -5.68
CA ALA A 91 -29.98 -30.01 -7.14
C ALA A 91 -28.84 -29.12 -7.60
N SER A 92 -28.72 -27.90 -7.03
CA SER A 92 -27.67 -26.97 -7.37
C SER A 92 -26.27 -27.48 -6.99
N THR A 93 -26.15 -28.13 -5.83
CA THR A 93 -24.85 -28.66 -5.37
C THR A 93 -24.43 -29.90 -6.19
N ILE A 94 -25.34 -30.78 -6.53
CA ILE A 94 -25.06 -31.93 -7.41
C ILE A 94 -24.65 -31.44 -8.79
N GLY A 95 -25.42 -30.53 -9.39
CA GLY A 95 -25.12 -29.99 -10.70
C GLY A 95 -23.76 -29.22 -10.70
N ALA A 96 -23.51 -28.40 -9.68
CA ALA A 96 -22.21 -27.73 -9.50
C ALA A 96 -21.06 -28.74 -9.39
N THR A 97 -21.27 -29.86 -8.70
CA THR A 97 -20.25 -30.91 -8.55
C THR A 97 -20.00 -31.64 -9.88
N ILE A 98 -21.03 -31.88 -10.69
CA ILE A 98 -20.85 -32.42 -12.04
C ILE A 98 -20.09 -31.44 -12.93
N ALA A 99 -20.40 -30.13 -12.89
CA ALA A 99 -19.69 -29.11 -13.64
C ALA A 99 -18.22 -29.05 -13.21
N PHE A 100 -17.93 -29.09 -11.89
CA PHE A 100 -16.60 -29.17 -11.31
C PHE A 100 -15.81 -30.40 -11.81
N LEU A 101 -16.42 -31.59 -11.82
CA LEU A 101 -15.78 -32.81 -12.30
C LEU A 101 -15.57 -32.76 -13.83
N SER A 102 -16.52 -32.21 -14.57
CA SER A 102 -16.39 -32.00 -16.01
C SER A 102 -15.24 -31.08 -16.36
N SER A 103 -15.11 -29.97 -15.64
CA SER A 103 -13.95 -29.06 -15.76
C SER A 103 -12.65 -29.80 -15.49
N ARG A 104 -12.56 -30.57 -14.41
CA ARG A 104 -11.36 -31.30 -14.00
C ARG A 104 -10.89 -32.34 -15.01
N TYR A 105 -11.83 -33.09 -15.60
CA TYR A 105 -11.49 -34.25 -16.41
C TYR A 105 -11.61 -34.03 -17.93
N LEU A 106 -12.40 -33.05 -18.37
CA LEU A 106 -12.71 -32.86 -19.80
C LEU A 106 -12.14 -31.57 -20.36
N PHE A 107 -12.19 -30.45 -19.64
CA PHE A 107 -11.93 -29.10 -20.18
C PHE A 107 -10.72 -28.40 -19.60
N ARG A 108 -9.86 -29.12 -18.87
CA ARG A 108 -8.72 -28.54 -18.15
C ARG A 108 -7.88 -27.61 -19.01
N ASP A 109 -7.48 -28.07 -20.19
CA ASP A 109 -6.54 -27.33 -21.05
C ASP A 109 -7.21 -26.09 -21.68
N THR A 110 -8.47 -26.22 -22.09
CA THR A 110 -9.26 -25.13 -22.67
C THR A 110 -9.55 -24.02 -21.67
N ILE A 111 -9.88 -24.38 -20.43
CA ILE A 111 -10.19 -23.39 -19.38
C ILE A 111 -8.91 -22.70 -18.91
N LYS A 112 -7.81 -23.44 -18.79
CA LYS A 112 -6.50 -22.89 -18.41
C LYS A 112 -6.01 -21.86 -19.43
N ALA A 113 -6.21 -22.12 -20.73
CA ALA A 113 -5.84 -21.19 -21.79
C ALA A 113 -6.66 -19.88 -21.76
N ARG A 114 -7.94 -19.94 -21.34
CA ARG A 114 -8.86 -18.78 -21.37
C ARG A 114 -8.89 -17.96 -20.07
N PHE A 115 -8.58 -18.56 -18.93
CA PHE A 115 -8.73 -17.97 -17.60
C PHE A 115 -7.47 -18.09 -16.72
N GLY A 116 -6.28 -18.27 -17.32
CA GLY A 116 -5.03 -18.57 -16.62
C GLY A 116 -4.68 -17.60 -15.48
N ASP A 117 -4.82 -16.31 -15.71
CA ASP A 117 -4.49 -15.28 -14.69
C ASP A 117 -5.44 -15.33 -13.48
N ARG A 118 -6.74 -15.60 -13.72
CA ARG A 118 -7.72 -15.76 -12.64
C ARG A 118 -7.53 -17.08 -11.90
N LEU A 119 -7.02 -18.10 -12.59
CA LEU A 119 -6.72 -19.40 -11.99
C LEU A 119 -5.58 -19.28 -10.98
N LYS A 120 -4.53 -18.50 -11.26
CA LYS A 120 -3.40 -18.31 -10.35
C LYS A 120 -3.85 -17.79 -8.99
N ALA A 121 -4.67 -16.74 -8.97
CA ALA A 121 -5.20 -16.16 -7.74
C ALA A 121 -6.09 -17.15 -6.95
N ILE A 122 -6.81 -18.05 -7.65
CA ILE A 122 -7.66 -19.08 -7.02
C ILE A 122 -6.81 -20.24 -6.49
N ASP A 123 -5.78 -20.66 -7.21
CA ASP A 123 -4.86 -21.70 -6.76
C ASP A 123 -4.11 -21.27 -5.49
N GLU A 124 -3.58 -20.05 -5.47
CA GLU A 124 -2.94 -19.45 -4.28
C GLU A 124 -3.93 -19.40 -3.08
N GLY A 125 -5.19 -19.01 -3.33
CA GLY A 125 -6.22 -19.00 -2.29
C GLY A 125 -6.57 -20.40 -1.78
N VAL A 126 -6.61 -21.41 -2.66
CA VAL A 126 -6.88 -22.80 -2.27
C VAL A 126 -5.70 -23.44 -1.55
N GLU A 127 -4.47 -23.15 -1.95
CA GLU A 127 -3.25 -23.60 -1.25
C GLU A 127 -3.18 -23.01 0.16
N LYS A 128 -3.48 -21.72 0.31
CA LYS A 128 -3.40 -20.99 1.59
C LYS A 128 -4.54 -21.35 2.55
N ASP A 129 -5.79 -21.33 2.09
CA ASP A 129 -6.99 -21.42 2.94
C ASP A 129 -7.86 -22.66 2.68
N GLY A 130 -7.57 -23.46 1.63
CA GLY A 130 -8.25 -24.73 1.33
C GLY A 130 -9.77 -24.64 1.24
N PRO A 131 -10.51 -25.49 1.98
CA PRO A 131 -11.98 -25.51 1.95
C PRO A 131 -12.65 -24.19 2.35
N PHE A 132 -11.96 -23.40 3.20
CA PHE A 132 -12.46 -22.12 3.67
C PHE A 132 -12.46 -21.05 2.56
N TYR A 133 -11.54 -21.11 1.63
CA TYR A 133 -11.52 -20.24 0.46
C TYR A 133 -12.78 -20.47 -0.41
N LEU A 134 -13.13 -21.74 -0.67
CA LEU A 134 -14.36 -22.09 -1.38
C LEU A 134 -15.60 -21.60 -0.61
N LEU A 135 -15.65 -21.79 0.71
CA LEU A 135 -16.76 -21.30 1.54
C LEU A 135 -16.93 -19.78 1.41
N THR A 136 -15.84 -19.05 1.39
CA THR A 136 -15.84 -17.59 1.19
C THR A 136 -16.43 -17.23 -0.17
N LEU A 137 -16.03 -17.91 -1.24
CA LEU A 137 -16.55 -17.67 -2.59
C LEU A 137 -18.04 -18.01 -2.72
N ARG A 138 -18.57 -18.97 -1.93
CA ARG A 138 -19.99 -19.33 -1.91
C ARG A 138 -20.84 -18.35 -1.11
N LEU A 139 -20.33 -17.86 0.01
CA LEU A 139 -21.06 -16.91 0.86
C LEU A 139 -21.01 -15.47 0.33
N VAL A 140 -19.94 -15.11 -0.40
CA VAL A 140 -19.76 -13.76 -0.94
C VAL A 140 -19.72 -13.86 -2.46
N PRO A 141 -20.78 -13.46 -3.18
CA PRO A 141 -20.92 -13.66 -4.62
C PRO A 141 -20.06 -12.62 -5.40
N ILE A 142 -18.74 -12.79 -5.36
CA ILE A 142 -17.79 -11.97 -6.13
C ILE A 142 -17.71 -12.44 -7.59
N PHE A 143 -17.83 -13.75 -7.78
CA PHE A 143 -17.76 -14.38 -9.10
C PHE A 143 -19.08 -15.03 -9.47
N PRO A 144 -19.42 -15.10 -10.78
CA PRO A 144 -20.57 -15.85 -11.25
C PRO A 144 -20.53 -17.32 -10.79
N PHE A 145 -21.66 -17.86 -10.41
CA PHE A 145 -21.81 -19.22 -9.86
C PHE A 145 -21.14 -20.29 -10.72
N PHE A 146 -21.40 -20.28 -12.04
CA PHE A 146 -20.84 -21.25 -12.98
C PHE A 146 -19.30 -21.16 -13.07
N LEU A 147 -18.74 -19.95 -12.95
CA LEU A 147 -17.31 -19.73 -13.04
C LEU A 147 -16.56 -20.35 -11.84
N ILE A 148 -17.13 -20.23 -10.63
CA ILE A 148 -16.58 -20.89 -9.44
C ILE A 148 -16.54 -22.41 -9.64
N ASN A 149 -17.59 -23.02 -10.19
CA ASN A 149 -17.66 -24.48 -10.43
C ASN A 149 -16.53 -24.92 -11.37
N LEU A 150 -16.34 -24.19 -12.47
CA LEU A 150 -15.33 -24.52 -13.49
C LEU A 150 -13.90 -24.31 -12.96
N LEU A 151 -13.63 -23.15 -12.35
CA LEU A 151 -12.27 -22.82 -11.88
C LEU A 151 -11.84 -23.70 -10.71
N MET A 152 -12.72 -23.99 -9.75
CA MET A 152 -12.41 -24.90 -8.64
C MET A 152 -12.13 -26.34 -9.12
N GLY A 153 -12.68 -26.75 -10.25
CA GLY A 153 -12.36 -28.03 -10.89
C GLY A 153 -10.89 -28.19 -11.28
N LEU A 154 -10.20 -27.08 -11.53
CA LEU A 154 -8.78 -27.05 -11.92
C LEU A 154 -7.81 -27.03 -10.74
N THR A 155 -8.32 -26.75 -9.53
CA THR A 155 -7.53 -26.71 -8.29
C THR A 155 -7.34 -28.09 -7.66
N ALA A 156 -6.52 -28.18 -6.60
CA ALA A 156 -6.26 -29.42 -5.87
C ALA A 156 -7.39 -29.85 -4.92
N ILE A 157 -8.50 -29.09 -4.79
CA ILE A 157 -9.60 -29.38 -3.86
C ILE A 157 -10.28 -30.72 -4.18
N LYS A 158 -10.54 -31.56 -3.17
CA LYS A 158 -11.21 -32.87 -3.37
C LYS A 158 -12.72 -32.69 -3.68
N ALA A 159 -13.26 -33.52 -4.55
CA ALA A 159 -14.69 -33.46 -4.94
C ALA A 159 -15.65 -33.53 -3.74
N ARG A 160 -15.36 -34.40 -2.75
CA ARG A 160 -16.15 -34.49 -1.51
C ARG A 160 -16.14 -33.18 -0.73
N THR A 161 -14.98 -32.53 -0.62
CA THR A 161 -14.83 -31.23 0.05
C THR A 161 -15.60 -30.16 -0.72
N PHE A 162 -15.47 -30.13 -2.06
CA PHE A 162 -16.24 -29.23 -2.90
C PHE A 162 -17.73 -29.35 -2.70
N TYR A 163 -18.26 -30.59 -2.69
CA TYR A 163 -19.69 -30.89 -2.48
C TYR A 163 -20.16 -30.37 -1.10
N ILE A 164 -19.50 -30.77 0.00
CA ILE A 164 -19.91 -30.41 1.37
C ILE A 164 -19.88 -28.93 1.60
N VAL A 165 -18.76 -28.27 1.20
CA VAL A 165 -18.58 -26.84 1.39
C VAL A 165 -19.56 -26.04 0.52
N SER A 166 -19.83 -26.48 -0.71
CA SER A 166 -20.82 -25.84 -1.57
C SER A 166 -22.23 -25.98 -1.01
N GLN A 167 -22.61 -27.19 -0.51
CA GLN A 167 -23.91 -27.44 0.10
C GLN A 167 -24.18 -26.45 1.26
N ILE A 168 -23.22 -26.29 2.16
CA ILE A 168 -23.33 -25.38 3.32
C ILE A 168 -23.26 -23.91 2.87
N GLY A 169 -22.31 -23.57 2.02
CA GLY A 169 -22.02 -22.18 1.63
C GLY A 169 -23.13 -21.56 0.75
N MET A 170 -23.83 -22.36 -0.03
CA MET A 170 -24.94 -21.88 -0.89
C MET A 170 -26.30 -21.83 -0.17
N LEU A 171 -26.46 -22.50 0.96
CA LEU A 171 -27.76 -22.67 1.62
C LEU A 171 -28.42 -21.33 1.96
N LEU A 172 -27.68 -20.39 2.50
CA LEU A 172 -28.20 -19.06 2.86
C LEU A 172 -28.73 -18.31 1.63
N GLY A 173 -27.95 -18.28 0.54
CA GLY A 173 -28.38 -17.69 -0.71
C GLY A 173 -29.59 -18.39 -1.32
N THR A 174 -29.57 -19.72 -1.34
CA THR A 174 -30.70 -20.54 -1.86
C THR A 174 -32.00 -20.21 -1.13
N LEU A 175 -31.95 -20.16 0.22
CA LEU A 175 -33.14 -19.83 1.02
C LEU A 175 -33.72 -18.46 0.65
N VAL A 176 -32.86 -17.45 0.52
CA VAL A 176 -33.28 -16.07 0.23
C VAL A 176 -33.86 -15.96 -1.19
N TYR A 177 -33.23 -16.60 -2.19
CA TYR A 177 -33.73 -16.60 -3.57
C TYR A 177 -35.04 -17.40 -3.72
N VAL A 178 -35.17 -18.55 -3.07
CA VAL A 178 -36.40 -19.34 -3.07
C VAL A 178 -37.54 -18.56 -2.41
N ASN A 179 -37.25 -17.88 -1.26
CA ASN A 179 -38.25 -17.03 -0.63
C ASN A 179 -38.69 -15.85 -1.53
N ALA A 180 -37.75 -15.22 -2.22
CA ALA A 180 -38.07 -14.19 -3.19
C ALA A 180 -38.98 -14.73 -4.32
N GLY A 181 -38.74 -15.96 -4.81
CA GLY A 181 -39.57 -16.63 -5.79
C GLY A 181 -40.97 -16.88 -5.28
N THR A 182 -41.11 -17.33 -4.03
CA THR A 182 -42.43 -17.52 -3.40
C THR A 182 -43.24 -16.22 -3.30
N GLN A 183 -42.54 -15.11 -2.93
CA GLN A 183 -43.21 -13.80 -2.86
C GLN A 183 -43.59 -13.25 -4.25
N LEU A 184 -42.74 -13.47 -5.25
CA LEU A 184 -43.01 -13.08 -6.64
C LEU A 184 -44.25 -13.85 -7.23
N ALA A 185 -44.47 -15.09 -6.83
CA ALA A 185 -45.64 -15.88 -7.26
C ALA A 185 -46.97 -15.33 -6.70
N ASN A 186 -46.93 -14.67 -5.55
CA ASN A 186 -48.11 -14.11 -4.88
C ASN A 186 -48.46 -12.67 -5.34
N ILE A 187 -47.83 -12.16 -6.39
CA ILE A 187 -48.15 -10.84 -6.96
C ILE A 187 -49.27 -11.01 -7.99
N ASP A 188 -50.47 -10.59 -7.66
CA ASP A 188 -51.63 -10.66 -8.59
C ASP A 188 -51.92 -9.26 -9.20
N GLU A 189 -51.67 -8.19 -8.47
CA GLU A 189 -51.86 -6.79 -8.92
C GLU A 189 -50.59 -5.94 -8.77
N VAL A 190 -50.53 -4.82 -9.49
CA VAL A 190 -49.40 -3.85 -9.40
C VAL A 190 -49.25 -3.30 -7.98
N SER A 191 -50.32 -3.20 -7.20
CA SER A 191 -50.36 -2.84 -5.79
C SER A 191 -49.53 -3.78 -4.89
N ASP A 192 -49.43 -5.07 -5.26
CA ASP A 192 -48.71 -6.09 -4.49
C ASP A 192 -47.19 -5.94 -4.57
N ILE A 193 -46.69 -5.18 -5.54
CA ILE A 193 -45.24 -4.85 -5.66
C ILE A 193 -44.75 -4.13 -4.40
N GLY A 194 -45.63 -3.39 -3.70
CA GLY A 194 -45.36 -2.74 -2.43
C GLY A 194 -45.55 -3.61 -1.19
N SER A 195 -45.87 -4.90 -1.35
CA SER A 195 -46.12 -5.77 -0.20
C SER A 195 -44.91 -5.91 0.72
N PRO A 196 -45.10 -5.87 2.07
CA PRO A 196 -44.00 -6.00 3.02
C PRO A 196 -43.17 -7.29 2.82
N GLY A 197 -43.81 -8.38 2.42
CA GLY A 197 -43.14 -9.67 2.15
C GLY A 197 -42.16 -9.59 0.98
N LEU A 198 -42.55 -8.94 -0.11
CA LEU A 198 -41.70 -8.77 -1.30
C LEU A 198 -40.53 -7.80 -1.01
N LEU A 199 -40.85 -6.66 -0.37
CA LEU A 199 -39.81 -5.69 0.00
C LEU A 199 -38.76 -6.28 0.94
N LEU A 200 -39.19 -7.04 1.96
CA LEU A 200 -38.29 -7.76 2.87
C LEU A 200 -37.46 -8.81 2.12
N SER A 201 -38.02 -9.51 1.14
CA SER A 201 -37.29 -10.51 0.33
C SER A 201 -36.20 -9.85 -0.52
N PHE A 202 -36.48 -8.71 -1.16
CA PHE A 202 -35.43 -7.95 -1.89
C PHE A 202 -34.40 -7.32 -0.95
N ALA A 203 -34.81 -6.81 0.21
CA ALA A 203 -33.89 -6.34 1.22
C ALA A 203 -32.95 -7.48 1.71
N ALA A 204 -33.51 -8.67 1.95
CA ALA A 204 -32.72 -9.86 2.31
C ALA A 204 -31.71 -10.24 1.22
N LEU A 205 -32.11 -10.18 -0.06
CA LEU A 205 -31.19 -10.40 -1.20
C LEU A 205 -30.03 -9.42 -1.17
N GLY A 206 -30.31 -8.12 -0.95
CA GLY A 206 -29.28 -7.09 -0.86
C GLY A 206 -28.34 -7.25 0.34
N ILE A 207 -28.86 -7.75 1.47
CA ILE A 207 -28.08 -7.89 2.74
C ILE A 207 -27.29 -9.21 2.78
N THR A 208 -27.73 -10.25 2.07
CA THR A 208 -27.09 -11.59 2.10
C THR A 208 -25.57 -11.57 1.88
N PRO A 209 -24.98 -10.82 0.92
CA PRO A 209 -23.53 -10.75 0.77
C PRO A 209 -22.81 -10.17 1.99
N TRP A 210 -23.45 -9.23 2.70
CA TRP A 210 -22.90 -8.64 3.93
C TRP A 210 -22.91 -9.61 5.09
N ILE A 211 -24.00 -10.39 5.22
CA ILE A 211 -24.10 -11.48 6.20
C ILE A 211 -23.01 -12.52 5.92
N GLY A 212 -22.83 -12.91 4.64
CA GLY A 212 -21.76 -13.82 4.22
C GLY A 212 -20.37 -13.35 4.62
N LYS A 213 -20.04 -12.09 4.33
CA LYS A 213 -18.77 -11.47 4.76
C LYS A 213 -18.61 -11.49 6.29
N TRP A 214 -19.65 -11.19 7.02
CA TRP A 214 -19.64 -11.18 8.47
C TRP A 214 -19.37 -12.59 9.04
N ILE A 215 -20.06 -13.62 8.53
CA ILE A 215 -19.86 -15.03 8.93
C ILE A 215 -18.40 -15.46 8.66
N VAL A 216 -17.88 -15.19 7.46
CA VAL A 216 -16.49 -15.48 7.10
C VAL A 216 -15.51 -14.78 8.04
N GLY A 217 -15.78 -13.50 8.36
CA GLY A 217 -14.98 -12.75 9.33
C GLY A 217 -14.98 -13.37 10.72
N LEU A 218 -16.14 -13.86 11.19
CA LEU A 218 -16.24 -14.54 12.49
C LEU A 218 -15.45 -15.85 12.51
N ILE A 219 -15.56 -16.66 11.45
CA ILE A 219 -14.84 -17.94 11.37
C ILE A 219 -13.32 -17.70 11.32
N LYS A 220 -12.86 -16.75 10.49
CA LYS A 220 -11.42 -16.36 10.45
C LYS A 220 -10.91 -15.95 11.82
N ARG A 221 -11.62 -15.06 12.50
CA ARG A 221 -11.27 -14.62 13.86
C ARG A 221 -11.18 -15.79 14.83
N ARG A 222 -12.17 -16.68 14.84
CA ARG A 222 -12.15 -17.87 15.72
C ARG A 222 -10.95 -18.77 15.43
N LYS A 223 -10.62 -19.01 14.16
CA LYS A 223 -9.46 -19.82 13.75
C LYS A 223 -8.15 -19.23 14.24
N VAL A 224 -7.94 -17.91 14.03
CA VAL A 224 -6.72 -17.19 14.41
C VAL A 224 -6.50 -17.21 15.92
N TYR A 225 -7.57 -17.04 16.72
CA TYR A 225 -7.47 -16.99 18.18
C TYR A 225 -7.64 -18.36 18.86
N ALA A 226 -7.84 -19.45 18.12
CA ALA A 226 -8.24 -20.77 18.66
C ALA A 226 -7.25 -21.34 19.71
N ARG A 227 -5.95 -21.02 19.58
CA ARG A 227 -4.89 -21.47 20.50
C ARG A 227 -4.66 -20.56 21.72
N TRP A 228 -5.38 -19.41 21.75
CA TRP A 228 -5.14 -18.38 22.76
C TRP A 228 -6.35 -18.19 23.67
N THR A 229 -6.10 -17.93 24.94
CA THR A 229 -7.16 -17.63 25.90
C THR A 229 -7.34 -16.12 26.02
N ARG A 230 -8.50 -15.62 25.63
CA ARG A 230 -8.81 -14.20 25.70
C ARG A 230 -9.03 -13.74 27.13
N PRO A 231 -8.36 -12.65 27.59
CA PRO A 231 -8.59 -12.07 28.91
C PRO A 231 -10.04 -11.61 29.10
N LYS A 232 -10.58 -11.75 30.32
CA LYS A 232 -11.93 -11.25 30.67
C LYS A 232 -11.95 -9.73 30.85
N LYS A 233 -10.85 -9.16 31.29
CA LYS A 233 -10.64 -7.70 31.48
C LYS A 233 -9.28 -7.34 30.89
N TYR A 234 -9.11 -6.06 30.56
CA TYR A 234 -7.89 -5.51 30.01
C TYR A 234 -7.38 -4.34 30.84
N ASP A 235 -6.07 -4.25 31.02
CA ASP A 235 -5.42 -3.13 31.71
C ASP A 235 -5.42 -1.88 30.85
N ARG A 236 -5.36 -2.07 29.51
CA ARG A 236 -5.24 -1.01 28.50
C ARG A 236 -6.22 -1.19 27.35
N ASN A 237 -6.59 -0.06 26.73
CA ASN A 237 -7.27 -0.07 25.43
C ASN A 237 -6.28 -0.34 24.30
N MET A 238 -5.05 0.20 24.43
CA MET A 238 -4.00 0.05 23.43
C MET A 238 -2.63 0.04 24.09
N VAL A 239 -1.74 -0.83 23.59
CA VAL A 239 -0.30 -0.78 23.86
C VAL A 239 0.40 -0.50 22.54
N VAL A 240 1.30 0.48 22.54
CA VAL A 240 2.10 0.88 21.37
C VAL A 240 3.55 0.53 21.66
N ILE A 241 4.21 -0.15 20.72
CA ILE A 241 5.59 -0.63 20.85
C ILE A 241 6.50 0.18 19.94
N GLY A 242 7.33 1.03 20.53
CA GLY A 242 8.25 1.97 19.86
C GLY A 242 7.72 3.40 19.87
N ALA A 243 8.58 4.36 20.27
CA ALA A 243 8.28 5.78 20.37
C ALA A 243 8.93 6.62 19.26
N GLY A 244 9.00 6.09 18.04
CA GLY A 244 9.24 6.86 16.83
C GLY A 244 7.95 7.55 16.33
N ALA A 245 8.01 8.20 15.17
CA ALA A 245 6.89 8.98 14.61
C ALA A 245 5.55 8.23 14.61
N ALA A 246 5.53 6.94 14.22
CA ALA A 246 4.31 6.15 14.22
C ALA A 246 3.78 5.91 15.65
N GLY A 247 4.64 5.57 16.59
CA GLY A 247 4.23 5.27 17.96
C GLY A 247 3.77 6.50 18.71
N LEU A 248 4.47 7.61 18.58
CA LEU A 248 4.10 8.89 19.19
C LEU A 248 2.73 9.35 18.72
N VAL A 249 2.50 9.39 17.40
CA VAL A 249 1.21 9.80 16.84
C VAL A 249 0.08 8.84 17.22
N SER A 250 0.31 7.51 17.20
CA SER A 250 -0.69 6.53 17.62
C SER A 250 -1.09 6.71 19.09
N SER A 251 -0.12 6.94 19.97
CA SER A 251 -0.34 7.13 21.40
C SER A 251 -1.05 8.45 21.69
N TYR A 252 -0.65 9.53 21.03
CA TYR A 252 -1.31 10.83 21.12
C TYR A 252 -2.78 10.75 20.72
N ILE A 253 -3.09 10.11 19.59
CA ILE A 253 -4.47 9.93 19.12
C ILE A 253 -5.27 9.15 20.16
N ALA A 254 -4.74 8.05 20.70
CA ALA A 254 -5.41 7.24 21.70
C ALA A 254 -5.71 8.05 22.96
N ALA A 255 -4.75 8.81 23.48
CA ALA A 255 -4.92 9.65 24.65
C ALA A 255 -5.94 10.78 24.41
N THR A 256 -5.90 11.40 23.24
CA THR A 256 -6.86 12.45 22.84
C THR A 256 -8.31 11.96 22.89
N VAL A 257 -8.58 10.73 22.46
CA VAL A 257 -9.91 10.11 22.52
C VAL A 257 -10.18 9.42 23.86
N LYS A 258 -9.37 9.72 24.91
CA LYS A 258 -9.52 9.22 26.28
C LYS A 258 -9.37 7.69 26.41
N ALA A 259 -8.67 7.05 25.50
CA ALA A 259 -8.32 5.66 25.63
C ALA A 259 -7.13 5.51 26.60
N LYS A 260 -7.16 4.49 27.46
CA LYS A 260 -6.03 4.15 28.33
C LYS A 260 -4.93 3.48 27.49
N VAL A 261 -3.84 4.19 27.25
CA VAL A 261 -2.75 3.77 26.36
C VAL A 261 -1.43 3.70 27.10
N THR A 262 -0.61 2.68 26.81
CA THR A 262 0.79 2.60 27.22
C THR A 262 1.67 2.64 25.96
N LEU A 263 2.66 3.51 25.96
CA LEU A 263 3.73 3.61 24.96
C LEU A 263 5.00 3.01 25.55
N VAL A 264 5.58 2.02 24.88
CA VAL A 264 6.81 1.34 25.32
C VAL A 264 7.95 1.71 24.41
N GLU A 265 9.08 2.20 24.98
CA GLU A 265 10.27 2.54 24.22
C GLU A 265 11.52 1.90 24.82
N ALA A 266 12.27 1.20 23.98
CA ALA A 266 13.48 0.47 24.38
C ALA A 266 14.76 1.32 24.29
N SER A 267 14.72 2.49 23.61
CA SER A 267 15.88 3.34 23.37
C SER A 267 15.52 4.82 23.61
N LYS A 268 15.66 5.67 22.62
CA LYS A 268 15.43 7.12 22.73
C LYS A 268 14.03 7.49 22.22
N MET A 269 13.33 8.33 22.97
CA MET A 269 12.08 8.94 22.51
C MET A 269 12.32 9.75 21.21
N GLY A 270 11.29 9.88 20.35
CA GLY A 270 11.41 10.52 19.04
C GLY A 270 11.92 9.58 17.94
N GLY A 271 12.49 8.44 18.31
CA GLY A 271 12.98 7.41 17.40
C GLY A 271 14.03 7.91 16.43
N ASP A 272 14.07 7.31 15.26
CA ASP A 272 15.09 7.50 14.23
C ASP A 272 15.14 8.94 13.70
N CYS A 273 13.97 9.53 13.40
CA CYS A 273 13.88 10.83 12.75
C CYS A 273 14.55 11.94 13.59
N LEU A 274 14.24 11.97 14.90
CA LEU A 274 14.78 12.97 15.82
C LEU A 274 16.26 12.74 16.11
N ASN A 275 16.63 11.48 16.40
CA ASN A 275 17.93 11.18 16.98
C ASN A 275 19.02 10.87 15.96
N TYR A 276 18.66 10.32 14.79
CA TYR A 276 19.62 9.71 13.87
C TYR A 276 19.39 10.06 12.40
N GLY A 277 18.19 10.50 12.02
CA GLY A 277 17.78 10.67 10.63
C GLY A 277 17.61 12.13 10.22
N CYS A 278 16.34 12.54 10.10
CA CYS A 278 15.96 13.80 9.47
C CYS A 278 16.52 15.04 10.19
N VAL A 279 16.43 15.10 11.51
CA VAL A 279 16.84 16.28 12.28
C VAL A 279 18.36 16.50 12.19
N PRO A 280 19.22 15.54 12.57
CA PRO A 280 20.64 15.76 12.51
C PRO A 280 21.17 15.94 11.09
N SER A 281 20.65 15.22 10.10
CA SER A 281 21.12 15.37 8.71
C SER A 281 20.77 16.75 8.14
N LYS A 282 19.55 17.28 8.38
CA LYS A 282 19.16 18.61 7.90
C LYS A 282 19.91 19.73 8.63
N ALA A 283 20.26 19.53 9.92
CA ALA A 283 21.13 20.42 10.65
C ALA A 283 22.55 20.47 10.04
N LEU A 284 23.12 19.30 9.67
CA LEU A 284 24.41 19.19 8.98
C LEU A 284 24.35 19.87 7.61
N ILE A 285 23.36 19.53 6.77
CA ILE A 285 23.16 20.10 5.43
C ILE A 285 23.09 21.63 5.49
N LYS A 286 22.38 22.19 6.49
CA LYS A 286 22.31 23.65 6.65
C LYS A 286 23.66 24.28 6.92
N SER A 287 24.50 23.68 7.79
CA SER A 287 25.85 24.16 8.03
C SER A 287 26.72 24.08 6.78
N ALA A 288 26.64 22.97 6.06
CA ALA A 288 27.36 22.76 4.80
C ALA A 288 26.91 23.75 3.70
N LYS A 289 25.60 24.03 3.57
CA LYS A 289 25.06 25.01 2.60
C LYS A 289 25.57 26.43 2.92
N VAL A 290 25.65 26.81 4.20
CA VAL A 290 26.19 28.12 4.59
C VAL A 290 27.68 28.21 4.25
N ALA A 291 28.49 27.18 4.54
CA ALA A 291 29.89 27.13 4.19
C ALA A 291 30.11 27.30 2.68
N GLU A 292 29.31 26.63 1.87
CA GLU A 292 29.35 26.74 0.42
C GLU A 292 28.96 28.12 -0.10
N GLN A 293 27.91 28.74 0.48
CA GLN A 293 27.50 30.11 0.15
C GLN A 293 28.60 31.13 0.47
N MET A 294 29.38 30.93 1.54
CA MET A 294 30.54 31.79 1.88
C MET A 294 31.61 31.69 0.81
N ARG A 295 31.94 30.49 0.30
CA ARG A 295 32.92 30.31 -0.78
C ARG A 295 32.49 30.97 -2.09
N HIS A 296 31.18 31.00 -2.34
CA HIS A 296 30.59 31.53 -3.56
C HIS A 296 29.89 32.88 -3.37
N GLY A 297 30.31 33.67 -2.40
CA GLY A 297 29.76 35.01 -2.12
C GLY A 297 29.82 35.97 -3.31
N ASP A 298 30.76 35.77 -4.24
CA ASP A 298 30.91 36.58 -5.45
C ASP A 298 29.69 36.53 -6.38
N VAL A 299 28.93 35.45 -6.38
CA VAL A 299 27.66 35.34 -7.13
C VAL A 299 26.66 36.41 -6.67
N TYR A 300 26.74 36.83 -5.40
CA TYR A 300 25.89 37.86 -4.80
C TYR A 300 26.59 39.25 -4.69
N GLY A 301 27.74 39.44 -5.35
CA GLY A 301 28.51 40.66 -5.29
C GLY A 301 29.29 40.84 -3.97
N LEU A 302 29.44 39.79 -3.19
CA LEU A 302 30.23 39.79 -1.95
C LEU A 302 31.62 39.19 -2.19
N ASN A 303 32.57 39.45 -1.28
CA ASN A 303 33.86 38.80 -1.36
C ASN A 303 33.75 37.30 -1.06
N LYS A 304 34.50 36.48 -1.79
CA LYS A 304 34.68 35.06 -1.44
C LYS A 304 35.37 34.95 -0.10
N VAL A 305 34.87 34.08 0.75
CA VAL A 305 35.45 33.81 2.07
C VAL A 305 35.58 32.30 2.23
N GLU A 306 36.80 31.83 2.47
CA GLU A 306 36.97 30.44 2.91
C GLU A 306 36.46 30.31 4.36
N PRO A 307 35.48 29.51 4.65
CA PRO A 307 34.91 29.43 5.99
C PRO A 307 35.90 28.77 6.96
N GLU A 308 36.29 29.52 7.99
CA GLU A 308 36.97 28.94 9.15
C GLU A 308 35.91 28.42 10.13
N TYR A 309 35.96 27.14 10.49
CA TYR A 309 35.02 26.54 11.40
C TYR A 309 35.67 25.41 12.21
N SER A 310 35.08 25.09 13.35
CA SER A 310 35.40 23.90 14.14
C SER A 310 34.38 22.80 13.81
N PHE A 311 34.85 21.65 13.36
CA PHE A 311 33.98 20.49 13.13
C PHE A 311 33.24 20.10 14.41
N LYS A 312 33.92 20.12 15.54
CA LYS A 312 33.31 19.91 16.86
C LYS A 312 32.17 20.89 17.15
N ALA A 313 32.28 22.15 16.77
CA ALA A 313 31.22 23.14 16.94
C ALA A 313 30.02 22.83 16.04
N VAL A 314 30.24 22.33 14.81
CA VAL A 314 29.16 21.87 13.93
C VAL A 314 28.42 20.68 14.57
N MET A 315 29.15 19.69 15.11
CA MET A 315 28.54 18.54 15.78
C MET A 315 27.80 18.95 17.07
N GLN A 316 28.35 19.87 17.86
CA GLN A 316 27.67 20.45 19.04
C GLN A 316 26.38 21.17 18.65
N ARG A 317 26.37 21.92 17.55
CA ARG A 317 25.14 22.55 17.02
C ARG A 317 24.11 21.52 16.66
N ILE A 318 24.48 20.40 16.01
CA ILE A 318 23.57 19.32 15.64
C ILE A 318 22.92 18.72 16.91
N HIS A 319 23.72 18.39 17.91
CA HIS A 319 23.22 17.87 19.19
C HIS A 319 22.35 18.89 19.95
N GLY A 320 22.70 20.18 19.87
CA GLY A 320 21.88 21.28 20.43
C GLY A 320 20.49 21.30 19.78
N ILE A 321 20.39 21.20 18.45
CA ILE A 321 19.11 21.15 17.73
C ILE A 321 18.29 19.92 18.11
N ILE A 322 18.94 18.75 18.25
CA ILE A 322 18.25 17.54 18.74
C ILE A 322 17.69 17.80 20.13
N ALA A 323 18.48 18.38 21.04
CA ALA A 323 18.07 18.70 22.41
C ALA A 323 16.93 19.74 22.46
N ASP A 324 16.93 20.73 21.57
CA ASP A 324 15.87 21.74 21.47
C ASP A 324 14.53 21.13 20.99
N ILE A 325 14.57 20.10 20.16
CA ILE A 325 13.38 19.43 19.64
C ILE A 325 12.90 18.29 20.56
N ALA A 326 13.82 17.62 21.26
CA ALA A 326 13.52 16.46 22.11
C ALA A 326 12.38 16.67 23.13
N PRO A 327 12.17 17.85 23.75
CA PRO A 327 11.03 18.10 24.63
C PRO A 327 9.66 17.85 23.97
N HIS A 328 9.56 17.99 22.64
CA HIS A 328 8.31 17.74 21.91
C HIS A 328 7.94 16.26 21.87
N ASP A 329 8.91 15.37 22.03
CA ASP A 329 8.73 13.92 21.99
C ASP A 329 9.04 13.25 23.34
N SER A 330 9.18 14.04 24.42
CA SER A 330 9.67 13.58 25.71
C SER A 330 8.65 12.73 26.49
N VAL A 331 9.15 11.97 27.47
CA VAL A 331 8.35 11.17 28.40
C VAL A 331 7.38 12.06 29.16
N GLU A 332 7.86 13.22 29.64
CA GLU A 332 7.10 14.20 30.43
C GLU A 332 5.92 14.70 29.62
N ARG A 333 6.16 15.17 28.39
CA ARG A 333 5.09 15.67 27.53
C ARG A 333 4.03 14.62 27.23
N TYR A 334 4.42 13.39 26.90
CA TYR A 334 3.46 12.33 26.59
C TYR A 334 2.68 11.88 27.85
N THR A 335 3.31 11.92 29.02
CA THR A 335 2.65 11.68 30.30
C THR A 335 1.60 12.76 30.58
N ASP A 336 1.91 14.03 30.35
CA ASP A 336 0.98 15.14 30.50
C ASP A 336 -0.20 15.07 29.51
N LEU A 337 0.04 14.49 28.32
CA LEU A 337 -1.02 14.19 27.34
C LEU A 337 -1.90 13.00 27.72
N GLY A 338 -1.56 12.28 28.79
CA GLY A 338 -2.32 11.13 29.32
C GLY A 338 -1.87 9.77 28.76
N VAL A 339 -0.66 9.69 28.21
CA VAL A 339 -0.02 8.44 27.79
C VAL A 339 0.82 7.89 28.94
N ASP A 340 0.63 6.62 29.28
CA ASP A 340 1.52 5.91 30.20
C ASP A 340 2.78 5.47 29.43
N VAL A 341 3.90 6.17 29.65
CA VAL A 341 5.17 5.90 28.95
C VAL A 341 6.04 4.98 29.81
N VAL A 342 6.45 3.84 29.25
CA VAL A 342 7.29 2.86 29.92
C VAL A 342 8.59 2.68 29.14
N LYS A 343 9.72 2.96 29.80
CA LYS A 343 11.05 2.65 29.25
C LYS A 343 11.37 1.20 29.47
N GLY A 344 11.66 0.47 28.38
CA GLY A 344 11.97 -0.94 28.40
C GLY A 344 11.70 -1.66 27.10
N TYR A 345 12.02 -2.92 27.04
CA TYR A 345 11.89 -3.77 25.88
C TYR A 345 10.58 -4.57 25.91
N ALA A 346 9.70 -4.33 24.93
CA ALA A 346 8.39 -5.00 24.83
C ALA A 346 8.46 -6.29 24.03
N THR A 347 7.79 -7.34 24.52
CA THR A 347 7.59 -8.60 23.80
C THR A 347 6.10 -8.95 23.80
N ILE A 348 5.53 -9.26 22.64
CA ILE A 348 4.15 -9.71 22.51
C ILE A 348 4.12 -11.21 22.81
N VAL A 349 3.56 -11.62 23.94
CA VAL A 349 3.53 -13.02 24.37
C VAL A 349 2.28 -13.77 23.90
N ASP A 350 1.17 -13.06 23.75
CA ASP A 350 -0.07 -13.54 23.13
C ASP A 350 -0.81 -12.34 22.48
N PRO A 351 -1.88 -12.55 21.73
CA PRO A 351 -2.55 -11.44 21.01
C PRO A 351 -3.08 -10.30 21.87
N TRP A 352 -3.11 -10.43 23.18
CA TRP A 352 -3.62 -9.43 24.10
C TRP A 352 -2.66 -9.09 25.22
N THR A 353 -1.48 -9.73 25.30
CA THR A 353 -0.53 -9.55 26.41
C THR A 353 0.82 -9.11 25.88
N VAL A 354 1.30 -8.01 26.43
CA VAL A 354 2.66 -7.49 26.21
C VAL A 354 3.44 -7.60 27.50
N GLU A 355 4.59 -8.23 27.42
CA GLU A 355 5.58 -8.30 28.51
C GLU A 355 6.65 -7.23 28.26
N ILE A 356 6.96 -6.44 29.26
CA ILE A 356 7.90 -5.33 29.19
C ILE A 356 9.03 -5.60 30.18
N LYS A 357 10.23 -5.77 29.66
CA LYS A 357 11.47 -5.77 30.45
C LYS A 357 11.91 -4.33 30.64
N ARG A 358 11.73 -3.78 31.83
CA ARG A 358 12.09 -2.41 32.18
C ARG A 358 13.61 -2.25 32.35
N GLU A 359 14.09 -1.03 32.27
CA GLU A 359 15.52 -0.69 32.45
C GLU A 359 16.02 -1.02 33.88
N ASP A 360 15.14 -0.98 34.87
CA ASP A 360 15.43 -1.37 36.28
C ASP A 360 15.51 -2.88 36.48
N GLY A 361 15.29 -3.68 35.44
CA GLY A 361 15.30 -5.15 35.49
C GLY A 361 13.96 -5.79 35.87
N GLU A 362 12.95 -4.99 36.26
CA GLU A 362 11.61 -5.51 36.54
C GLU A 362 10.90 -5.92 35.25
N THR A 363 10.07 -6.95 35.33
CA THR A 363 9.23 -7.39 34.23
C THR A 363 7.77 -7.08 34.54
N GLN A 364 7.17 -6.24 33.67
CA GLN A 364 5.77 -5.85 33.73
C GLN A 364 4.99 -6.56 32.64
N ARG A 365 3.82 -7.13 32.95
CA ARG A 365 2.87 -7.67 31.97
C ARG A 365 1.63 -6.80 31.93
N LEU A 366 1.21 -6.42 30.72
CA LEU A 366 0.01 -5.63 30.48
C LEU A 366 -0.92 -6.39 29.52
N THR A 367 -2.18 -6.51 29.90
CA THR A 367 -3.22 -6.97 28.99
C THR A 367 -3.86 -5.80 28.26
N THR A 368 -4.10 -5.95 26.96
CA THR A 368 -4.60 -4.87 26.12
C THR A 368 -5.62 -5.34 25.09
N ARG A 369 -6.54 -4.47 24.70
CA ARG A 369 -7.49 -4.77 23.62
C ARG A 369 -6.85 -4.76 22.25
N SER A 370 -5.88 -3.87 22.04
CA SER A 370 -5.18 -3.73 20.77
C SER A 370 -3.70 -3.42 20.97
N ILE A 371 -2.88 -3.85 20.02
CA ILE A 371 -1.44 -3.59 19.99
C ILE A 371 -1.12 -2.86 18.69
N VAL A 372 -0.27 -1.83 18.74
CA VAL A 372 0.31 -1.18 17.58
C VAL A 372 1.82 -1.39 17.60
N ILE A 373 2.32 -2.09 16.59
CA ILE A 373 3.75 -2.32 16.36
C ILE A 373 4.28 -1.12 15.58
N ALA A 374 5.16 -0.34 16.22
CA ALA A 374 5.79 0.86 15.67
C ALA A 374 7.31 0.83 15.87
N THR A 375 7.91 -0.35 15.77
CA THR A 375 9.32 -0.63 16.07
C THR A 375 10.30 -0.04 15.05
N GLY A 376 9.81 0.53 13.95
CA GLY A 376 10.59 1.23 12.95
C GLY A 376 11.55 0.34 12.15
N GLY A 377 12.64 0.95 11.68
CA GLY A 377 13.70 0.32 10.90
C GLY A 377 15.06 0.47 11.55
N ARG A 378 16.06 0.00 10.83
CA ARG A 378 17.50 0.17 11.11
C ARG A 378 18.26 0.28 9.80
N PRO A 379 19.47 0.87 9.79
CA PRO A 379 20.33 0.80 8.62
C PRO A 379 20.57 -0.66 8.20
N PHE A 380 20.57 -0.89 6.90
CA PHE A 380 20.99 -2.18 6.35
C PHE A 380 22.50 -2.22 6.29
N LEU A 381 23.10 -3.24 6.88
CA LEU A 381 24.52 -3.50 6.79
C LEU A 381 24.75 -4.63 5.78
N PRO A 382 25.51 -4.40 4.70
CA PRO A 382 25.85 -5.47 3.75
C PRO A 382 26.84 -6.46 4.40
N ASP A 383 26.77 -7.70 3.98
CA ASP A 383 27.78 -8.71 4.33
C ASP A 383 29.05 -8.43 3.51
N LEU A 384 29.90 -7.54 4.04
CA LEU A 384 31.13 -7.08 3.40
C LEU A 384 32.33 -7.56 4.20
N PRO A 385 33.13 -8.51 3.69
CA PRO A 385 34.31 -9.04 4.39
C PRO A 385 35.24 -7.93 4.86
N GLY A 386 35.71 -8.02 6.11
CA GLY A 386 36.68 -7.08 6.70
C GLY A 386 36.08 -5.74 7.16
N ILE A 387 34.77 -5.50 7.02
CA ILE A 387 34.15 -4.21 7.39
C ILE A 387 34.27 -3.89 8.89
N ASP A 388 34.15 -4.91 9.74
CA ASP A 388 34.26 -4.74 11.20
C ASP A 388 35.70 -4.45 11.62
N GLU A 389 36.71 -4.95 10.89
CA GLU A 389 38.14 -4.73 11.18
C GLU A 389 38.56 -3.27 10.90
N VAL A 390 38.05 -2.70 9.82
CA VAL A 390 38.33 -1.30 9.44
C VAL A 390 37.47 -0.31 10.20
N GLY A 391 36.31 -0.74 10.72
CA GLY A 391 35.30 0.08 11.37
C GLY A 391 34.51 0.94 10.39
N TYR A 392 33.25 1.18 10.71
CA TYR A 392 32.31 1.95 9.89
C TYR A 392 31.31 2.70 10.77
N VAL A 393 30.62 3.66 10.17
CA VAL A 393 29.45 4.31 10.76
C VAL A 393 28.24 4.15 9.86
N THR A 394 27.05 4.16 10.47
CA THR A 394 25.77 4.22 9.78
C THR A 394 25.03 5.49 10.19
N SER A 395 23.84 5.75 9.65
CA SER A 395 23.01 6.86 10.12
C SER A 395 22.75 6.83 11.63
N ASP A 396 22.68 5.62 12.22
CA ASP A 396 22.36 5.45 13.64
C ASP A 396 23.57 5.73 14.56
N THR A 397 24.80 5.62 14.08
CA THR A 397 26.03 5.75 14.89
C THR A 397 26.87 6.96 14.55
N LEU A 398 26.70 7.54 13.34
CA LEU A 398 27.52 8.62 12.82
C LEU A 398 27.56 9.84 13.75
N TRP A 399 26.42 10.24 14.28
CA TRP A 399 26.32 11.48 15.07
C TRP A 399 27.08 11.43 16.39
N GLU A 400 27.04 10.30 17.07
CA GLU A 400 27.75 10.10 18.35
C GLU A 400 29.25 9.88 18.11
N GLU A 401 29.61 9.12 17.06
CA GLU A 401 31.02 8.85 16.76
C GLU A 401 31.74 10.11 16.26
N PHE A 402 31.11 10.89 15.39
CA PHE A 402 31.73 12.10 14.85
C PHE A 402 31.77 13.27 15.87
N ALA A 403 30.87 13.26 16.86
CA ALA A 403 30.94 14.24 17.96
C ALA A 403 32.19 14.08 18.84
N LYS A 404 32.87 12.94 18.79
CA LYS A 404 34.10 12.68 19.51
C LYS A 404 35.34 13.26 18.80
N LEU A 405 35.20 13.65 17.54
CA LEU A 405 36.29 14.15 16.71
C LEU A 405 36.43 15.66 16.86
N ASP A 406 37.65 16.12 16.88
CA ASP A 406 37.96 17.56 16.85
C ASP A 406 37.89 18.09 15.40
N ASP A 407 38.37 17.31 14.44
CA ASP A 407 38.41 17.65 13.02
C ASP A 407 37.60 16.66 12.18
N ILE A 408 37.14 17.12 11.01
CA ILE A 408 36.45 16.28 10.04
C ILE A 408 37.41 15.21 9.48
N PRO A 409 36.94 13.93 9.31
CA PRO A 409 37.76 12.92 8.64
C PRO A 409 38.15 13.40 7.24
N LYS A 410 39.42 13.33 6.91
CA LYS A 410 39.94 13.91 5.66
C LYS A 410 39.45 13.13 4.45
N ARG A 411 39.60 11.78 4.45
CA ARG A 411 39.21 10.92 3.35
C ARG A 411 37.97 10.09 3.77
N MET A 412 36.84 10.34 3.15
CA MET A 412 35.60 9.67 3.49
C MET A 412 35.08 8.84 2.32
N ILE A 413 34.64 7.63 2.60
CA ILE A 413 33.85 6.84 1.64
C ILE A 413 32.41 6.80 2.12
N VAL A 414 31.47 7.08 1.21
CA VAL A 414 30.04 6.91 1.43
C VAL A 414 29.55 5.80 0.50
N LEU A 415 29.12 4.66 1.07
CA LEU A 415 28.51 3.57 0.33
C LEU A 415 27.02 3.81 0.16
N GLY A 416 26.58 3.90 -1.09
CA GLY A 416 25.19 4.06 -1.50
C GLY A 416 24.90 5.37 -2.23
N GLY A 417 24.22 5.27 -3.38
CA GLY A 417 23.79 6.39 -4.22
C GLY A 417 22.33 6.78 -4.01
N GLY A 418 21.71 6.33 -2.93
CA GLY A 418 20.36 6.73 -2.54
C GLY A 418 20.34 8.11 -1.85
N PRO A 419 19.13 8.63 -1.47
CA PRO A 419 18.99 9.97 -0.88
C PRO A 419 19.92 10.23 0.30
N ILE A 420 20.02 9.30 1.26
CA ILE A 420 20.89 9.47 2.45
C ILE A 420 22.37 9.58 2.04
N GLY A 421 22.82 8.72 1.12
CA GLY A 421 24.20 8.76 0.64
C GLY A 421 24.51 10.06 -0.09
N CYS A 422 23.63 10.54 -0.97
CA CYS A 422 23.82 11.81 -1.68
C CYS A 422 23.83 13.00 -0.73
N GLU A 423 22.91 13.07 0.24
CA GLU A 423 22.84 14.15 1.23
C GLU A 423 24.11 14.23 2.08
N LEU A 424 24.58 13.09 2.61
CA LEU A 424 25.78 13.05 3.45
C LEU A 424 27.05 13.32 2.65
N SER A 425 27.18 12.75 1.45
CA SER A 425 28.34 13.00 0.57
C SER A 425 28.51 14.46 0.26
N GLN A 426 27.45 15.13 -0.17
CA GLN A 426 27.48 16.55 -0.48
C GLN A 426 27.78 17.41 0.75
N ALA A 427 27.15 17.09 1.90
CA ALA A 427 27.33 17.87 3.11
C ALA A 427 28.77 17.78 3.64
N PHE A 428 29.37 16.58 3.68
CA PHE A 428 30.74 16.41 4.16
C PHE A 428 31.77 16.99 3.18
N ALA A 429 31.57 16.87 1.87
CA ALA A 429 32.43 17.47 0.88
C ALA A 429 32.45 19.02 1.01
N ARG A 430 31.29 19.64 1.17
CA ARG A 430 31.14 21.08 1.41
C ARG A 430 31.74 21.55 2.74
N LEU A 431 31.90 20.64 3.69
CA LEU A 431 32.64 20.86 4.94
C LEU A 431 34.14 20.51 4.82
N GLY A 432 34.65 20.23 3.62
CA GLY A 432 36.07 20.08 3.33
C GLY A 432 36.65 18.67 3.41
N ALA A 433 35.82 17.63 3.53
CA ALA A 433 36.29 16.27 3.39
C ALA A 433 36.49 15.90 1.90
N GLU A 434 37.49 15.07 1.61
CA GLU A 434 37.68 14.40 0.34
C GLU A 434 36.70 13.19 0.31
N VAL A 435 35.56 13.32 -0.38
CA VAL A 435 34.48 12.32 -0.36
C VAL A 435 34.46 11.51 -1.64
N VAL A 436 34.49 10.18 -1.51
CA VAL A 436 34.20 9.22 -2.59
C VAL A 436 32.87 8.57 -2.31
N GLN A 437 31.88 8.82 -3.16
CA GLN A 437 30.56 8.15 -3.11
C GLN A 437 30.58 6.95 -4.04
N VAL A 438 30.23 5.76 -3.52
CA VAL A 438 30.22 4.50 -4.28
C VAL A 438 28.79 3.99 -4.41
N GLU A 439 28.37 3.74 -5.64
CA GLU A 439 27.04 3.18 -5.96
C GLU A 439 27.20 1.99 -6.92
N ARG A 440 26.55 0.89 -6.56
CA ARG A 440 26.56 -0.34 -7.38
C ARG A 440 25.77 -0.18 -8.69
N SER A 441 24.67 0.58 -8.65
CA SER A 441 23.88 0.89 -9.84
C SER A 441 24.67 1.79 -10.79
N ASP A 442 24.23 1.86 -12.03
CA ASP A 442 24.82 2.70 -13.08
C ASP A 442 24.62 4.20 -12.86
N ARG A 443 23.77 4.59 -11.91
CA ARG A 443 23.41 5.99 -11.60
C ARG A 443 23.04 6.21 -10.15
N LEU A 444 23.15 7.46 -9.70
CA LEU A 444 22.60 7.93 -8.42
C LEU A 444 21.07 7.99 -8.50
N LEU A 445 20.40 7.93 -7.34
CA LEU A 445 18.94 8.08 -7.21
C LEU A 445 18.16 7.25 -8.25
N ALA A 446 18.46 5.96 -8.39
CA ALA A 446 17.96 5.06 -9.43
C ALA A 446 16.43 4.99 -9.59
N ARG A 447 15.65 5.51 -8.62
CA ARG A 447 14.18 5.61 -8.71
C ARG A 447 13.68 6.88 -9.39
N GLU A 448 14.57 7.86 -9.63
CA GLU A 448 14.23 9.09 -10.31
C GLU A 448 14.47 8.95 -11.82
N ASP A 449 13.88 9.85 -12.63
CA ASP A 449 14.11 9.90 -14.08
C ASP A 449 15.58 10.22 -14.40
N ASP A 450 16.04 9.84 -15.59
CA ASP A 450 17.46 9.92 -15.98
C ASP A 450 18.00 11.35 -15.86
N GLU A 451 17.28 12.35 -16.31
CA GLU A 451 17.66 13.75 -16.24
C GLU A 451 17.79 14.27 -14.79
N VAL A 452 16.99 13.73 -13.88
CA VAL A 452 17.07 14.06 -12.44
C VAL A 452 18.32 13.43 -11.82
N ALA A 453 18.63 12.19 -12.20
CA ALA A 453 19.84 11.51 -11.76
C ALA A 453 21.11 12.20 -12.29
N GLU A 454 21.07 12.70 -13.53
CA GLU A 454 22.17 13.50 -14.12
C GLU A 454 22.37 14.82 -13.37
N LEU A 455 21.30 15.55 -13.05
CA LEU A 455 21.41 16.76 -12.22
C LEU A 455 21.95 16.46 -10.83
N ALA A 456 21.53 15.38 -10.19
CA ALA A 456 22.07 14.96 -8.91
C ALA A 456 23.57 14.64 -9.00
N LEU A 457 24.00 13.92 -10.04
CA LEU A 457 25.41 13.62 -10.28
C LEU A 457 26.22 14.90 -10.46
N GLY A 458 25.75 15.84 -11.31
CA GLY A 458 26.40 17.14 -11.50
C GLY A 458 26.50 17.95 -10.21
N ALA A 459 25.47 17.94 -9.37
CA ALA A 459 25.44 18.59 -8.07
C ALA A 459 26.45 17.98 -7.07
N GLN A 460 26.62 16.67 -7.07
CA GLN A 460 27.65 16.00 -6.26
C GLN A 460 29.06 16.38 -6.73
N GLN A 461 29.31 16.28 -8.02
CA GLN A 461 30.61 16.59 -8.62
C GLN A 461 31.00 18.07 -8.43
N SER A 462 30.05 19.01 -8.60
CA SER A 462 30.30 20.45 -8.38
C SER A 462 30.60 20.77 -6.91
N SER A 463 30.13 19.95 -5.98
CA SER A 463 30.45 20.04 -4.55
C SER A 463 31.75 19.32 -4.17
N GLY A 464 32.53 18.79 -5.16
CA GLY A 464 33.79 18.11 -4.93
C GLY A 464 33.72 16.62 -4.57
N VAL A 465 32.57 15.98 -4.74
CA VAL A 465 32.42 14.54 -4.50
C VAL A 465 32.91 13.75 -5.71
N GLU A 466 33.84 12.79 -5.51
CA GLU A 466 34.14 11.76 -6.50
C GLU A 466 33.05 10.72 -6.48
N VAL A 467 32.29 10.58 -7.58
CA VAL A 467 31.16 9.63 -7.68
C VAL A 467 31.58 8.44 -8.54
N LEU A 468 31.46 7.24 -7.97
CA LEU A 468 31.77 5.97 -8.63
C LEU A 468 30.48 5.15 -8.74
N THR A 469 29.77 5.28 -9.87
CA THR A 469 28.62 4.44 -10.22
C THR A 469 29.09 3.14 -10.92
N GLY A 470 28.28 2.09 -10.89
CA GLY A 470 28.64 0.79 -11.46
C GLY A 470 29.78 0.07 -10.72
N HIS A 471 30.05 0.46 -9.47
CA HIS A 471 31.11 -0.10 -8.64
C HIS A 471 30.52 -0.87 -7.46
N ASP A 472 30.88 -2.16 -7.35
CA ASP A 472 30.45 -3.00 -6.24
C ASP A 472 31.55 -3.08 -5.18
N ALA A 473 31.21 -2.82 -3.93
CA ALA A 473 32.11 -2.98 -2.79
C ALA A 473 32.21 -4.47 -2.46
N ILE A 474 33.40 -5.05 -2.57
CA ILE A 474 33.61 -6.50 -2.42
C ILE A 474 34.28 -6.90 -1.12
N ARG A 475 35.13 -6.06 -0.54
CA ARG A 475 35.78 -6.28 0.76
C ARG A 475 36.47 -5.04 1.30
N CYS A 476 36.69 -5.03 2.60
CA CYS A 476 37.57 -4.06 3.28
C CYS A 476 38.85 -4.74 3.72
N GLU A 477 39.94 -3.99 3.74
CA GLU A 477 41.27 -4.49 4.14
C GLU A 477 41.98 -3.45 5.01
N LEU A 478 42.80 -3.94 5.96
CA LEU A 478 43.74 -3.12 6.71
C LEU A 478 45.17 -3.47 6.22
N VAL A 479 45.81 -2.58 5.48
CA VAL A 479 47.14 -2.79 4.90
C VAL A 479 48.10 -1.78 5.51
N ASP A 480 49.09 -2.27 6.23
CA ASP A 480 50.11 -1.44 6.92
C ASP A 480 49.49 -0.31 7.83
N GLY A 481 48.34 -0.62 8.42
CA GLY A 481 47.56 0.29 9.25
C GLY A 481 46.66 1.26 8.48
N GLU A 482 46.67 1.23 7.15
CA GLU A 482 45.78 2.03 6.31
C GLU A 482 44.51 1.24 5.98
N LYS A 483 43.32 1.85 6.23
CA LYS A 483 42.03 1.27 5.88
C LYS A 483 41.78 1.44 4.39
N ARG A 484 41.36 0.35 3.73
CA ARG A 484 41.11 0.33 2.30
C ARG A 484 39.78 -0.37 1.98
N LEU A 485 39.05 0.21 1.03
CA LEU A 485 37.88 -0.42 0.42
C LEU A 485 38.25 -0.92 -0.97
N ILE A 486 37.98 -2.18 -1.24
CA ILE A 486 38.20 -2.79 -2.56
C ILE A 486 36.86 -2.83 -3.29
N LEU A 487 36.85 -2.20 -4.45
CA LEU A 487 35.73 -2.14 -5.37
C LEU A 487 35.97 -3.03 -6.58
N SER A 488 34.90 -3.51 -7.19
CA SER A 488 34.93 -4.20 -8.48
C SER A 488 34.06 -3.44 -9.49
N ALA A 489 34.62 -3.18 -10.67
CA ALA A 489 33.90 -2.67 -11.83
C ALA A 489 34.50 -3.29 -13.08
N ASP A 490 33.69 -3.80 -14.01
CA ASP A 490 34.12 -4.46 -15.26
C ASP A 490 35.22 -5.53 -15.06
N SER A 491 35.09 -6.32 -13.98
CA SER A 491 36.06 -7.36 -13.58
C SER A 491 37.44 -6.82 -13.20
N LYS A 492 37.58 -5.54 -12.90
CA LYS A 492 38.79 -4.91 -12.37
C LYS A 492 38.58 -4.48 -10.94
N GLU A 493 39.59 -4.68 -10.11
CA GLU A 493 39.59 -4.18 -8.75
C GLU A 493 40.19 -2.77 -8.67
N LYS A 494 39.57 -1.91 -7.88
CA LYS A 494 40.07 -0.57 -7.50
C LYS A 494 40.15 -0.52 -5.97
N SER A 495 41.32 -0.17 -5.44
CA SER A 495 41.55 0.02 -4.00
C SER A 495 41.51 1.49 -3.64
N ILE A 496 40.70 1.87 -2.65
CA ILE A 496 40.56 3.24 -2.18
C ILE A 496 40.86 3.29 -0.69
N ALA A 497 41.83 4.13 -0.32
CA ALA A 497 42.19 4.38 1.08
C ALA A 497 41.22 5.38 1.71
N PHE A 498 40.88 5.20 3.00
CA PHE A 498 39.95 6.07 3.70
C PHE A 498 40.27 6.19 5.20
N ASP A 499 39.74 7.24 5.81
CA ASP A 499 39.81 7.48 7.26
C ASP A 499 38.45 7.13 7.90
N ALA A 500 37.33 7.40 7.21
CA ALA A 500 35.97 7.07 7.66
C ALA A 500 35.14 6.44 6.54
N LEU A 501 34.38 5.38 6.90
CA LEU A 501 33.45 4.67 6.02
C LEU A 501 32.01 4.86 6.52
N VAL A 502 31.16 5.50 5.71
CA VAL A 502 29.74 5.70 5.98
C VAL A 502 28.92 4.71 5.15
N VAL A 503 28.16 3.85 5.80
CA VAL A 503 27.31 2.86 5.14
C VAL A 503 25.88 3.39 5.04
N ALA A 504 25.43 3.70 3.81
CA ALA A 504 24.13 4.28 3.47
C ALA A 504 23.40 3.51 2.36
N VAL A 505 23.56 2.18 2.30
CA VAL A 505 23.05 1.30 1.22
C VAL A 505 21.59 0.88 1.39
N GLY A 506 20.88 1.41 2.37
CA GLY A 506 19.46 1.19 2.57
C GLY A 506 19.07 0.99 4.03
N ARG A 507 17.79 0.64 4.23
CA ARG A 507 17.20 0.42 5.55
C ARG A 507 16.39 -0.87 5.56
N SER A 508 16.35 -1.55 6.69
CA SER A 508 15.55 -2.75 6.93
C SER A 508 14.60 -2.55 8.11
N ALA A 509 13.40 -3.13 8.03
CA ALA A 509 12.46 -3.11 9.13
C ALA A 509 12.97 -3.95 10.31
N ARG A 510 12.62 -3.58 11.55
CA ARG A 510 12.88 -4.40 12.74
C ARG A 510 11.79 -5.45 12.87
N LEU A 511 12.11 -6.71 12.55
CA LEU A 511 11.14 -7.81 12.43
C LEU A 511 11.30 -8.93 13.47
N SER A 512 12.29 -8.84 14.36
CA SER A 512 12.62 -9.92 15.28
C SER A 512 12.80 -9.42 16.72
N GLY A 513 12.67 -10.35 17.67
CA GLY A 513 12.98 -10.12 19.08
C GLY A 513 11.79 -9.71 19.94
N PHE A 514 10.65 -9.31 19.38
CA PHE A 514 9.50 -8.80 20.13
C PHE A 514 8.22 -9.64 19.95
N GLY A 515 8.33 -10.91 19.54
CA GLY A 515 7.26 -11.89 19.64
C GLY A 515 6.45 -12.15 18.38
N LEU A 516 6.87 -11.68 17.20
CA LEU A 516 6.18 -11.94 15.93
C LEU A 516 6.20 -13.42 15.55
N GLU A 517 7.36 -14.06 15.73
CA GLU A 517 7.61 -15.45 15.38
C GLU A 517 6.71 -16.40 16.20
N GLN A 518 6.62 -16.17 17.51
CA GLN A 518 5.78 -16.98 18.42
C GLN A 518 4.29 -16.86 18.09
N LEU A 519 3.87 -15.69 17.62
CA LEU A 519 2.49 -15.47 17.20
C LEU A 519 2.22 -16.00 15.79
N GLY A 520 3.25 -16.29 15.00
CA GLY A 520 3.14 -16.67 13.61
C GLY A 520 2.64 -15.50 12.74
N ILE A 521 3.01 -14.27 13.10
CA ILE A 521 2.75 -13.09 12.28
C ILE A 521 3.71 -13.13 11.10
N GLU A 522 3.14 -13.13 9.90
CA GLU A 522 3.91 -13.19 8.66
C GLU A 522 4.76 -11.93 8.49
N THR A 523 6.02 -12.11 8.12
CA THR A 523 6.96 -11.06 7.74
C THR A 523 7.60 -11.40 6.41
N ASP A 524 7.83 -10.37 5.58
CA ASP A 524 8.67 -10.44 4.40
C ASP A 524 9.77 -9.38 4.58
N ARG A 525 9.81 -8.34 3.80
CA ARG A 525 10.66 -7.16 4.06
C ARG A 525 10.12 -6.29 5.20
N THR A 526 8.85 -6.42 5.50
CA THR A 526 8.11 -5.73 6.55
C THR A 526 7.11 -6.69 7.20
N VAL A 527 6.44 -6.26 8.26
CA VAL A 527 5.29 -6.99 8.81
C VAL A 527 4.15 -6.99 7.78
N VAL A 528 3.65 -8.17 7.43
CA VAL A 528 2.53 -8.30 6.50
C VAL A 528 1.24 -7.79 7.14
N THR A 529 0.62 -6.77 6.53
CA THR A 529 -0.63 -6.16 6.98
C THR A 529 -1.67 -6.13 5.87
N ASP A 530 -2.94 -6.03 6.26
CA ASP A 530 -4.03 -5.74 5.32
C ASP A 530 -4.12 -4.22 5.02
N ASP A 531 -5.03 -3.81 4.13
CA ASP A 531 -5.28 -2.40 3.79
C ASP A 531 -5.63 -1.52 5.00
N TYR A 532 -5.98 -2.11 6.13
CA TYR A 532 -6.34 -1.45 7.38
C TYR A 532 -5.20 -1.43 8.39
N LEU A 533 -4.00 -1.86 7.98
CA LEU A 533 -2.80 -2.03 8.79
C LEU A 533 -2.92 -3.11 9.88
N ALA A 534 -3.91 -4.00 9.80
CA ALA A 534 -4.02 -5.13 10.71
C ALA A 534 -3.14 -6.29 10.22
N THR A 535 -2.49 -6.97 11.17
CA THR A 535 -1.73 -8.20 10.92
C THR A 535 -2.67 -9.39 10.77
N LEU A 536 -2.13 -10.63 10.84
CA LEU A 536 -2.92 -11.86 10.98
C LEU A 536 -3.97 -11.74 12.10
N TYR A 537 -3.62 -11.07 13.21
CA TYR A 537 -4.52 -10.81 14.32
C TYR A 537 -5.24 -9.47 14.14
N PRO A 538 -6.58 -9.46 14.06
CA PRO A 538 -7.35 -8.23 13.81
C PRO A 538 -7.24 -7.13 14.87
N ASN A 539 -6.60 -7.40 15.99
CA ASN A 539 -6.33 -6.45 17.07
C ASN A 539 -4.84 -6.07 17.20
N ILE A 540 -3.98 -6.60 16.33
CA ILE A 540 -2.56 -6.23 16.26
C ILE A 540 -2.33 -5.52 14.93
N PHE A 541 -1.89 -4.28 15.02
CA PHE A 541 -1.63 -3.40 13.88
C PHE A 541 -0.14 -3.11 13.77
N ALA A 542 0.32 -2.72 12.58
CA ALA A 542 1.68 -2.23 12.40
C ALA A 542 1.65 -0.89 11.66
N ALA A 543 2.55 0.03 12.01
CA ALA A 543 2.66 1.35 11.39
C ALA A 543 4.12 1.83 11.37
N GLY A 544 4.47 2.63 10.37
CA GLY A 544 5.82 3.14 10.12
C GLY A 544 6.67 2.15 9.33
N ASP A 545 7.99 2.31 9.41
CA ASP A 545 8.96 1.53 8.62
C ASP A 545 8.79 0.01 8.77
N VAL A 546 8.31 -0.44 9.92
CA VAL A 546 8.04 -1.85 10.20
C VAL A 546 6.90 -2.42 9.35
N ALA A 547 5.95 -1.58 8.92
CA ALA A 547 4.80 -1.98 8.11
C ALA A 547 5.00 -1.75 6.61
N GLY A 548 5.89 -0.83 6.20
CA GLY A 548 6.03 -0.44 4.78
C GLY A 548 4.72 0.10 4.17
N PRO A 549 4.60 0.18 2.85
CA PRO A 549 5.65 -0.04 1.85
C PRO A 549 6.66 1.12 1.74
N TYR A 550 6.41 2.25 2.42
CA TYR A 550 7.25 3.44 2.41
C TYR A 550 7.88 3.66 3.78
N GLN A 551 9.18 3.95 3.78
CA GLN A 551 9.97 4.21 5.01
C GLN A 551 10.25 5.72 5.14
N PHE A 552 9.18 6.51 5.34
CA PHE A 552 9.24 7.95 5.53
C PHE A 552 8.53 8.36 6.82
N THR A 553 9.07 9.33 7.53
CA THR A 553 8.52 9.83 8.80
C THR A 553 7.07 10.32 8.67
N HIS A 554 6.75 11.06 7.60
CA HIS A 554 5.40 11.55 7.34
C HIS A 554 4.42 10.43 6.96
N VAL A 555 4.91 9.34 6.30
CA VAL A 555 4.09 8.14 6.04
C VAL A 555 3.86 7.36 7.33
N ALA A 556 4.87 7.27 8.21
CA ALA A 556 4.72 6.65 9.52
C ALA A 556 3.64 7.35 10.35
N SER A 557 3.65 8.69 10.40
CA SER A 557 2.61 9.50 11.06
C SER A 557 1.24 9.32 10.41
N HIS A 558 1.18 9.25 9.09
CA HIS A 558 -0.07 8.99 8.34
C HIS A 558 -0.64 7.61 8.68
N GLN A 559 0.18 6.55 8.64
CA GLN A 559 -0.22 5.19 9.02
C GLN A 559 -0.67 5.10 10.47
N ALA A 560 -0.01 5.81 11.37
CA ALA A 560 -0.33 5.84 12.80
C ALA A 560 -1.79 6.24 13.05
N TRP A 561 -2.31 7.20 12.30
CA TRP A 561 -3.72 7.59 12.40
C TRP A 561 -4.64 6.42 12.07
N PHE A 562 -4.40 5.73 10.94
CA PHE A 562 -5.23 4.58 10.54
C PHE A 562 -5.10 3.42 11.52
N ALA A 563 -3.89 3.10 11.97
CA ALA A 563 -3.66 2.04 12.93
C ALA A 563 -4.38 2.32 14.26
N ALA A 564 -4.24 3.52 14.82
CA ALA A 564 -4.87 3.91 16.09
C ALA A 564 -6.41 3.95 15.98
N VAL A 565 -6.95 4.57 14.93
CA VAL A 565 -8.40 4.66 14.74
C VAL A 565 -9.01 3.27 14.48
N ASN A 566 -8.36 2.43 13.67
CA ASN A 566 -8.83 1.06 13.43
C ASN A 566 -8.69 0.18 14.68
N ALA A 567 -7.65 0.38 15.50
CA ALA A 567 -7.47 -0.32 16.77
C ALA A 567 -8.59 -0.01 17.77
N LEU A 568 -8.97 1.25 17.88
CA LEU A 568 -9.94 1.73 18.86
C LEU A 568 -11.40 1.63 18.38
N PHE A 569 -11.65 1.94 17.12
CA PHE A 569 -13.00 2.12 16.56
C PHE A 569 -13.31 1.20 15.36
N GLY A 570 -12.38 0.35 14.93
CA GLY A 570 -12.52 -0.52 13.76
C GLY A 570 -13.67 -1.54 13.85
N GLN A 571 -14.26 -1.75 15.04
CA GLN A 571 -15.49 -2.53 15.21
C GLN A 571 -16.73 -1.81 14.64
N PHE A 572 -16.73 -0.47 14.60
CA PHE A 572 -17.83 0.34 14.02
C PHE A 572 -17.55 0.64 12.56
N ARG A 573 -16.36 1.17 12.26
CA ARG A 573 -15.92 1.50 10.90
C ARG A 573 -14.40 1.37 10.79
N LYS A 574 -13.94 0.75 9.69
CA LYS A 574 -12.53 0.65 9.35
C LYS A 574 -12.16 1.64 8.27
N PHE A 575 -10.96 2.19 8.36
CA PHE A 575 -10.40 3.13 7.41
C PHE A 575 -9.17 2.50 6.74
N LYS A 576 -9.17 2.48 5.40
CA LYS A 576 -8.02 2.01 4.62
C LYS A 576 -6.93 3.06 4.60
N ALA A 577 -5.68 2.64 4.77
CA ALA A 577 -4.54 3.50 4.56
C ALA A 577 -4.50 4.00 3.10
N ASP A 578 -4.36 5.31 2.92
CA ASP A 578 -4.44 5.96 1.62
C ASP A 578 -3.04 6.38 1.14
N TYR A 579 -2.45 5.61 0.24
CA TYR A 579 -1.12 5.84 -0.33
C TYR A 579 -1.15 6.45 -1.74
N ARG A 580 -2.29 6.99 -2.18
CA ARG A 580 -2.41 7.54 -3.55
C ARG A 580 -1.53 8.76 -3.80
N VAL A 581 -1.20 9.48 -2.75
CA VAL A 581 -0.41 10.71 -2.83
C VAL A 581 0.64 10.67 -1.73
N ILE A 582 1.85 10.25 -2.07
CA ILE A 582 2.99 10.18 -1.17
C ILE A 582 4.10 11.07 -1.73
N PRO A 583 4.44 12.17 -1.07
CA PRO A 583 5.58 13.01 -1.45
C PRO A 583 6.88 12.51 -0.82
N TRP A 584 8.01 12.82 -1.44
CA TRP A 584 9.35 12.72 -0.82
C TRP A 584 10.29 13.74 -1.39
N THR A 585 11.35 14.04 -0.64
CA THR A 585 12.37 15.00 -1.01
C THR A 585 13.75 14.44 -0.67
N THR A 586 14.69 14.59 -1.60
CA THR A 586 16.12 14.42 -1.39
C THR A 586 16.73 15.81 -1.20
N PHE A 587 17.33 16.07 -0.03
CA PHE A 587 17.78 17.40 0.41
C PHE A 587 19.23 17.68 0.01
N ILE A 588 19.60 17.32 -1.23
CA ILE A 588 20.82 17.83 -1.86
C ILE A 588 20.58 19.26 -2.35
N ASP A 589 21.57 19.89 -2.90
CA ASP A 589 21.48 21.23 -3.46
C ASP A 589 21.90 21.20 -4.94
N PRO A 590 20.95 21.39 -5.89
CA PRO A 590 19.53 21.71 -5.70
C PRO A 590 18.70 20.54 -5.12
N GLU A 591 17.62 20.86 -4.37
CA GLU A 591 16.70 19.86 -3.84
C GLU A 591 15.96 19.09 -4.96
N ILE A 592 15.64 17.83 -4.71
CA ILE A 592 14.83 17.00 -5.60
C ILE A 592 13.59 16.53 -4.84
N ALA A 593 12.40 16.94 -5.29
CA ALA A 593 11.15 16.60 -4.65
C ALA A 593 10.18 15.96 -5.65
N ARG A 594 9.49 14.89 -5.23
CA ARG A 594 8.54 14.16 -6.09
C ARG A 594 7.28 13.76 -5.35
N VAL A 595 6.16 13.76 -6.10
CA VAL A 595 4.89 13.16 -5.68
C VAL A 595 4.24 12.44 -6.86
N GLY A 596 3.74 11.24 -6.64
CA GLY A 596 3.10 10.43 -7.67
C GLY A 596 4.09 9.81 -8.65
N LEU A 597 3.66 9.62 -9.91
CA LEU A 597 4.43 8.94 -10.94
C LEU A 597 5.48 9.85 -11.56
N ASN A 598 6.65 9.30 -11.84
CA ASN A 598 7.57 9.85 -12.83
C ASN A 598 7.41 9.09 -14.16
N GLU A 599 8.20 9.42 -15.18
CA GLU A 599 8.13 8.75 -16.47
C GLU A 599 8.50 7.28 -16.39
N GLN A 600 9.51 6.94 -15.59
CA GLN A 600 9.94 5.56 -15.35
C GLN A 600 8.80 4.72 -14.77
N ASP A 601 8.11 5.23 -13.73
CA ASP A 601 6.97 4.55 -13.11
C ASP A 601 5.78 4.42 -14.09
N ALA A 602 5.48 5.48 -14.85
CA ALA A 602 4.40 5.48 -15.83
C ALA A 602 4.65 4.48 -16.96
N LYS A 603 5.88 4.41 -17.48
CA LYS A 603 6.30 3.42 -18.49
C LYS A 603 6.19 1.99 -17.94
N ALA A 604 6.70 1.73 -16.73
CA ALA A 604 6.66 0.41 -16.11
C ALA A 604 5.22 -0.08 -15.86
N GLN A 605 4.29 0.83 -15.57
CA GLN A 605 2.87 0.53 -15.33
C GLN A 605 2.01 0.56 -16.60
N GLY A 606 2.58 0.90 -17.78
CA GLY A 606 1.83 1.03 -19.02
C GLY A 606 0.79 2.17 -19.02
N ILE A 607 1.01 3.21 -18.21
CA ILE A 607 0.12 4.37 -18.10
C ILE A 607 0.49 5.38 -19.18
N ALA A 608 -0.48 5.75 -20.04
CA ALA A 608 -0.28 6.80 -21.03
C ALA A 608 -0.20 8.17 -20.35
N TYR A 609 0.82 8.93 -20.69
CA TYR A 609 1.08 10.26 -20.14
C TYR A 609 1.61 11.22 -21.19
N GLU A 610 1.53 12.49 -20.87
CA GLU A 610 2.25 13.59 -21.51
C GLU A 610 3.03 14.38 -20.45
N VAL A 611 4.11 15.02 -20.87
CA VAL A 611 5.02 15.75 -19.98
C VAL A 611 4.90 17.24 -20.24
N THR A 612 4.80 18.01 -19.17
CA THR A 612 4.94 19.47 -19.20
C THR A 612 6.08 19.86 -18.30
N THR A 613 7.01 20.66 -18.80
CA THR A 613 8.18 21.12 -18.04
C THR A 613 8.24 22.64 -18.06
N TYR A 614 8.54 23.23 -16.90
CA TYR A 614 8.88 24.65 -16.76
C TYR A 614 10.28 24.76 -16.17
N GLN A 615 11.14 25.53 -16.80
CA GLN A 615 12.56 25.66 -16.39
C GLN A 615 12.75 26.75 -15.34
N MET A 616 13.54 26.48 -14.29
CA MET A 616 13.78 27.46 -13.22
C MET A 616 14.52 28.70 -13.71
N HIS A 617 15.34 28.59 -14.75
CA HIS A 617 16.05 29.76 -15.31
C HIS A 617 15.13 30.78 -16.02
N GLU A 618 13.86 30.46 -16.23
CA GLU A 618 12.83 31.38 -16.75
C GLU A 618 12.07 32.11 -15.64
N LEU A 619 12.31 31.74 -14.36
CA LEU A 619 11.58 32.27 -13.21
C LEU A 619 12.31 33.49 -12.62
N ASP A 620 11.63 34.64 -12.57
CA ASP A 620 12.19 35.90 -12.07
C ASP A 620 12.81 35.77 -10.67
N ARG A 621 12.16 35.05 -9.77
CA ARG A 621 12.68 34.82 -8.44
C ARG A 621 13.93 33.94 -8.43
N ALA A 622 13.99 32.91 -9.23
CA ALA A 622 15.15 32.04 -9.35
C ALA A 622 16.35 32.80 -9.94
N ILE A 623 16.09 33.68 -10.91
CA ILE A 623 17.10 34.58 -11.49
C ILE A 623 17.61 35.54 -10.40
N ALA A 624 16.71 36.19 -9.66
CA ALA A 624 17.06 37.12 -8.59
C ALA A 624 17.89 36.48 -7.48
N ASP A 625 17.61 35.23 -7.15
CA ASP A 625 18.31 34.47 -6.10
C ASP A 625 19.55 33.71 -6.63
N SER A 626 19.87 33.81 -7.94
CA SER A 626 20.91 33.02 -8.60
C SER A 626 20.74 31.50 -8.45
N ALA A 627 19.49 31.04 -8.34
CA ALA A 627 19.06 29.64 -8.11
C ALA A 627 18.36 29.09 -9.37
N THR A 628 18.97 29.25 -10.53
CA THR A 628 18.37 28.99 -11.85
C THR A 628 18.41 27.53 -12.29
N GLN A 629 19.06 26.66 -11.53
CA GLN A 629 19.18 25.24 -11.87
C GLN A 629 17.88 24.48 -11.55
N GLY A 630 17.45 23.61 -12.50
CA GLY A 630 16.35 22.71 -12.31
C GLY A 630 15.07 23.09 -13.05
N PHE A 631 13.99 22.41 -12.68
CA PHE A 631 12.72 22.50 -13.37
C PHE A 631 11.54 22.03 -12.51
N VAL A 632 10.32 22.36 -12.94
CA VAL A 632 9.08 21.70 -12.53
C VAL A 632 8.58 20.84 -13.69
N LYS A 633 8.56 19.52 -13.52
CA LYS A 633 8.06 18.54 -14.51
C LYS A 633 6.77 17.91 -13.99
N VAL A 634 5.70 18.02 -14.78
CA VAL A 634 4.37 17.50 -14.46
C VAL A 634 3.94 16.45 -15.47
N LEU A 635 3.49 15.30 -15.00
CA LEU A 635 2.88 14.25 -15.82
C LEU A 635 1.36 14.33 -15.74
N THR A 636 0.70 14.33 -16.90
CA THR A 636 -0.77 14.31 -17.02
C THR A 636 -1.21 13.23 -18.00
N PRO A 637 -2.46 12.71 -17.92
CA PRO A 637 -2.99 11.87 -19.00
C PRO A 637 -3.16 12.71 -20.27
N PRO A 638 -2.97 12.15 -21.47
CA PRO A 638 -3.09 12.89 -22.73
C PRO A 638 -4.38 13.72 -22.81
N GLY A 639 -4.23 15.02 -23.07
CA GLY A 639 -5.32 15.97 -23.22
C GLY A 639 -6.14 16.27 -21.96
N LYS A 640 -5.66 15.90 -20.77
CA LYS A 640 -6.38 16.13 -19.49
C LYS A 640 -5.46 16.79 -18.47
N ASP A 641 -5.97 17.76 -17.73
CA ASP A 641 -5.23 18.53 -16.71
C ASP A 641 -5.06 17.81 -15.36
N LYS A 642 -5.51 16.55 -15.25
CA LYS A 642 -5.35 15.73 -14.06
C LYS A 642 -3.87 15.41 -13.82
N ILE A 643 -3.37 15.66 -12.63
CA ILE A 643 -1.98 15.40 -12.27
C ILE A 643 -1.79 13.92 -11.94
N LEU A 644 -0.87 13.24 -12.64
CA LEU A 644 -0.41 11.87 -12.36
C LEU A 644 0.79 11.85 -11.43
N GLY A 645 1.68 12.82 -11.59
CA GLY A 645 2.84 12.99 -10.76
C GLY A 645 3.59 14.26 -11.10
N VAL A 646 4.45 14.68 -10.18
CA VAL A 646 5.27 15.90 -10.32
C VAL A 646 6.65 15.63 -9.77
N THR A 647 7.67 16.07 -10.49
CA THR A 647 9.05 16.13 -10.04
C THR A 647 9.53 17.58 -10.11
N ILE A 648 10.06 18.09 -9.00
CA ILE A 648 10.64 19.43 -8.92
C ILE A 648 12.11 19.27 -8.56
N VAL A 649 12.98 19.89 -9.33
CA VAL A 649 14.40 20.06 -9.02
C VAL A 649 14.65 21.54 -8.88
N GLY A 650 15.22 21.99 -7.78
CA GLY A 650 15.49 23.41 -7.55
C GLY A 650 15.54 23.78 -6.08
N ASP A 651 15.82 25.06 -5.80
CA ASP A 651 15.79 25.57 -4.44
C ASP A 651 14.35 25.55 -3.88
N HIS A 652 14.18 25.10 -2.63
CA HIS A 652 12.88 24.93 -1.98
C HIS A 652 11.91 23.93 -2.65
N ALA A 653 12.42 22.95 -3.42
CA ALA A 653 11.57 22.00 -4.13
C ALA A 653 10.64 21.23 -3.18
N GLY A 654 11.09 20.90 -1.96
CA GLY A 654 10.28 20.23 -0.95
C GLY A 654 9.06 21.03 -0.51
N GLU A 655 9.19 22.34 -0.34
CA GLU A 655 8.11 23.26 0.02
C GLU A 655 7.18 23.50 -1.16
N LEU A 656 7.72 23.67 -2.37
CA LEU A 656 6.93 23.88 -3.59
C LEU A 656 6.01 22.71 -3.92
N LEU A 657 6.46 21.50 -3.60
CA LEU A 657 5.71 20.26 -3.85
C LEU A 657 4.38 20.20 -3.09
N ALA A 658 4.25 20.90 -1.95
CA ALA A 658 3.07 20.84 -1.08
C ALA A 658 1.76 21.24 -1.80
N GLU A 659 1.82 22.19 -2.74
CA GLU A 659 0.68 22.60 -3.55
C GLU A 659 0.18 21.45 -4.45
N TYR A 660 1.10 20.74 -5.09
CA TYR A 660 0.76 19.58 -5.92
C TYR A 660 0.24 18.40 -5.08
N VAL A 661 0.78 18.18 -3.88
CA VAL A 661 0.27 17.18 -2.93
C VAL A 661 -1.19 17.45 -2.60
N LEU A 662 -1.53 18.71 -2.29
CA LEU A 662 -2.90 19.14 -2.01
C LEU A 662 -3.79 18.96 -3.25
N ALA A 663 -3.33 19.42 -4.41
CA ALA A 663 -4.06 19.31 -5.67
C ALA A 663 -4.37 17.84 -6.01
N MET A 664 -3.38 16.97 -5.96
CA MET A 664 -3.55 15.52 -6.23
C MET A 664 -4.48 14.86 -5.22
N LYS A 665 -4.34 15.17 -3.93
CA LYS A 665 -5.18 14.61 -2.85
C LYS A 665 -6.66 14.89 -3.08
N TYR A 666 -6.99 16.11 -3.50
CA TYR A 666 -8.36 16.56 -3.75
C TYR A 666 -8.76 16.50 -5.22
N LYS A 667 -7.94 15.87 -6.08
CA LYS A 667 -8.20 15.68 -7.52
C LYS A 667 -8.38 16.99 -8.26
N LEU A 668 -7.65 18.02 -7.88
CA LEU A 668 -7.56 19.28 -8.59
C LEU A 668 -6.58 19.10 -9.75
N GLY A 669 -6.91 19.68 -10.93
CA GLY A 669 -6.04 19.66 -12.10
C GLY A 669 -5.23 20.95 -12.26
N LEU A 670 -4.35 20.99 -13.26
CA LEU A 670 -3.47 22.12 -13.54
C LEU A 670 -4.24 23.43 -13.80
N ASN A 671 -5.44 23.37 -14.39
CA ASN A 671 -6.27 24.57 -14.54
C ASN A 671 -6.66 25.22 -13.21
N LYS A 672 -6.72 24.47 -12.11
CA LYS A 672 -7.00 25.03 -10.77
C LYS A 672 -5.76 25.72 -10.20
N ILE A 673 -4.59 25.14 -10.39
CA ILE A 673 -3.31 25.79 -10.01
C ILE A 673 -3.13 27.08 -10.81
N LEU A 674 -3.31 27.06 -12.14
CA LEU A 674 -3.21 28.24 -13.00
C LEU A 674 -4.16 29.35 -12.58
N GLY A 675 -5.38 28.98 -12.15
CA GLY A 675 -6.41 29.95 -11.68
C GLY A 675 -6.20 30.46 -10.27
N THR A 676 -5.19 29.96 -9.53
CA THR A 676 -4.83 30.39 -8.19
C THR A 676 -3.88 31.58 -8.24
N ILE A 677 -4.07 32.58 -7.38
CA ILE A 677 -3.17 33.73 -7.27
C ILE A 677 -1.94 33.33 -6.47
N HIS A 678 -0.76 33.41 -7.07
CA HIS A 678 0.52 33.22 -6.41
C HIS A 678 1.16 34.56 -6.10
N THR A 679 1.83 34.65 -4.96
CA THR A 679 2.56 35.88 -4.59
C THR A 679 3.77 36.05 -5.52
N TYR A 680 3.96 37.27 -6.06
CA TYR A 680 5.08 37.63 -6.90
C TYR A 680 6.05 38.54 -6.15
N PRO A 681 7.39 38.39 -6.30
CA PRO A 681 8.07 37.24 -6.91
C PRO A 681 8.36 36.15 -5.87
N THR A 682 8.01 34.92 -6.19
CA THR A 682 8.29 33.75 -5.33
C THR A 682 8.64 32.52 -6.18
N MET A 683 9.34 31.54 -5.56
CA MET A 683 9.61 30.26 -6.21
C MET A 683 8.32 29.49 -6.51
N ALA A 684 7.24 29.71 -5.75
CA ALA A 684 5.95 29.04 -5.96
C ALA A 684 5.28 29.36 -7.31
N GLU A 685 5.63 30.48 -7.96
CA GLU A 685 5.12 30.81 -9.28
C GLU A 685 5.55 29.80 -10.36
N ALA A 686 6.64 29.04 -10.14
CA ALA A 686 7.05 27.96 -11.02
C ALA A 686 5.92 26.93 -11.22
N ASN A 687 5.16 26.63 -10.16
CA ASN A 687 4.00 25.73 -10.24
C ASN A 687 2.89 26.28 -11.16
N LYS A 688 2.58 27.57 -11.02
CA LYS A 688 1.61 28.27 -11.85
C LYS A 688 2.06 28.34 -13.32
N TYR A 689 3.35 28.63 -13.56
CA TYR A 689 3.89 28.71 -14.92
C TYR A 689 3.94 27.34 -15.59
N ALA A 690 4.29 26.26 -14.87
CA ALA A 690 4.17 24.89 -15.39
C ALA A 690 2.72 24.57 -15.81
N ALA A 691 1.73 24.97 -14.99
CA ALA A 691 0.32 24.84 -15.36
C ALA A 691 -0.06 25.72 -16.57
N GLY A 692 0.57 26.88 -16.71
CA GLY A 692 0.44 27.77 -17.87
C GLY A 692 0.98 27.17 -19.17
N GLU A 693 2.17 26.53 -19.11
CA GLU A 693 2.74 25.79 -20.25
C GLU A 693 1.80 24.68 -20.73
N TRP A 694 1.29 23.87 -19.79
CA TRP A 694 0.30 22.85 -20.13
C TRP A 694 -0.92 23.47 -20.84
N LYS A 695 -1.46 24.56 -20.29
CA LYS A 695 -2.61 25.27 -20.89
C LYS A 695 -2.34 25.81 -22.26
N ARG A 696 -1.14 26.34 -22.51
CA ARG A 696 -0.69 26.86 -23.81
C ARG A 696 -0.61 25.74 -24.84
N ALA A 697 0.00 24.60 -24.46
CA ALA A 697 0.11 23.43 -25.35
C ALA A 697 -1.26 22.82 -25.70
N HIS A 698 -2.28 23.01 -24.86
CA HIS A 698 -3.65 22.53 -25.09
C HIS A 698 -4.63 23.64 -25.48
N ALA A 699 -4.14 24.73 -26.10
CA ALA A 699 -4.99 25.78 -26.56
C ALA A 699 -5.91 25.27 -27.72
N PRO A 700 -7.24 25.50 -27.63
CA PRO A 700 -8.18 25.01 -28.64
C PRO A 700 -8.09 25.82 -29.93
N GLU A 701 -7.20 25.43 -30.82
CA GLU A 701 -6.94 26.19 -32.07
C GLU A 701 -8.18 26.51 -32.89
N GLY A 702 -9.16 25.61 -32.96
CA GLY A 702 -10.44 25.85 -33.64
C GLY A 702 -11.22 27.02 -33.03
N LEU A 703 -11.26 27.10 -31.70
CA LEU A 703 -11.90 28.19 -30.96
C LEU A 703 -11.11 29.49 -31.12
N LEU A 704 -9.77 29.43 -31.09
CA LEU A 704 -8.90 30.60 -31.24
C LEU A 704 -9.07 31.23 -32.63
N ARG A 705 -9.17 30.46 -33.71
CA ARG A 705 -9.49 30.95 -35.05
C ARG A 705 -10.86 31.64 -35.12
N TRP A 706 -11.84 31.13 -34.37
CA TRP A 706 -13.14 31.79 -34.29
C TRP A 706 -13.06 33.12 -33.52
N VAL A 707 -12.34 33.13 -32.40
CA VAL A 707 -12.08 34.33 -31.60
C VAL A 707 -11.31 35.37 -32.38
N GLU A 708 -10.34 35.00 -33.21
CA GLU A 708 -9.62 35.89 -34.11
C GLU A 708 -10.56 36.56 -35.11
N ARG A 709 -11.49 35.79 -35.70
CA ARG A 709 -12.54 36.33 -36.61
C ARG A 709 -13.47 37.31 -35.87
N TYR A 710 -13.84 36.97 -34.63
CA TYR A 710 -14.64 37.85 -33.77
C TYR A 710 -13.90 39.15 -33.49
N HIS A 711 -12.66 39.13 -33.09
CA HIS A 711 -11.85 40.35 -32.88
C HIS A 711 -11.64 41.15 -34.15
N SER A 712 -11.48 40.49 -35.29
CA SER A 712 -11.37 41.15 -36.58
C SER A 712 -12.68 41.88 -36.95
N TRP A 713 -13.82 41.27 -36.64
CA TRP A 713 -15.13 41.91 -36.81
C TRP A 713 -15.32 43.08 -35.86
N MET A 714 -14.93 42.96 -34.57
CA MET A 714 -15.01 44.03 -33.57
C MET A 714 -14.15 45.26 -33.90
N ARG A 715 -13.11 45.12 -34.73
CA ARG A 715 -12.27 46.23 -35.21
C ARG A 715 -12.78 46.93 -36.46
N ARG A 716 -13.86 46.45 -37.04
CA ARG A 716 -14.52 47.10 -38.20
C ARG A 716 -15.59 48.08 -37.73
#